data_12e7a38baeff714b9a3602d5b17a661d
#
_entry.id   12e7a38baeff714b9a3602d5b17a661d
#
_cell.length_a   1.000
_cell.length_b   1.000
_cell.length_c   1.000
_cell.angle_alpha   90.00
_cell.angle_beta   90.00
_cell.angle_gamma   90.00
#
_symmetry.space_group_name_H-M   'P 1'
#
loop_
_entity.id
_entity.type
_entity.pdbx_description
1 polymer ?
#
loop_
_entity_poly.entity_id
_entity_poly.type
_entity_poly.pdbx_seq_one_letter_code
_entity_poly.pdbx_strand_id
1 'polypeptide(L)'
;MSHSRIPQFYKFSVADRLRALLERDVISETEYDMLVDGTHLLDADKADRLIENVIGAFGLPMGLGLNFQINDRDYLIPMVVEEPSIIAAVSSAAKLVRRAGGFTSRAERPMLIGQIQVVNVPHAAHAKQAILQSREEILNLANSLHPNMVARGGGARDIEVLTHGATAEHGEMLVVHLVVDTRDAMGANLVNTMCEGAAPLIEKISGGEVFLRILSNLTDRALVRARCVIPPSLLEAGEYSGTEVRDGIILANEFAEMDPYRATTHNKGIMNGIDAVAIATGNDWRAIEAAAHAYAARTGRYRSLTRWTADDDGNLVGELELPLKVGTVGGQVESNQAVKIAHRVLGIDSAAELAEIMCAVGLAQNFAAIKALSTHGIQRGHMTLHARSVAMAAGATEDQFDEVVDRLIAGGDIKVWRAREILAELGENRSKAARSTTRSAEPEVIGHGDAVGDMGYGKIIVLGEHSVVYGRHAIAAPIPLNVRAEVRPQPEQIDLLIPRWGVEMRFSEPEGKISSLHESITLIAERLGVADRGMRIDVFPRVPRANGLGASAALAVAVIRAMARCFDIKMSEREISNLAFDVEKIAHGTPSGIDNTLATFGRPILFRKDNPTARPEIRDLATARPIPVVIGLSGVATLTAQTVGNVRAAWQKSPSRYEAIFDQIDGLALAGVDALARGDIAELGDLMNIDHGLLNALQVSSWEIEELVEIARTHGALGAKLTGGGGGGAMIAVAEADKIQDVASAMRVAGYNSFITEIRS
;
A
#
# COMPACT_ATOMS: atom_id res chain seq x y z
N MET A 1 30.71 -17.91 -6.39
CA MET A 1 30.43 -16.97 -7.50
C MET A 1 28.93 -16.87 -7.65
N SER A 2 28.33 -15.77 -7.27
CA SER A 2 26.89 -15.54 -7.47
C SER A 2 26.67 -15.28 -8.97
N HIS A 3 26.12 -16.27 -9.67
CA HIS A 3 25.74 -16.04 -11.06
C HIS A 3 24.44 -15.26 -11.09
N SER A 4 24.41 -14.09 -11.73
CA SER A 4 23.20 -13.26 -11.93
C SER A 4 22.12 -13.93 -12.79
N ARG A 5 22.42 -15.12 -13.32
CA ARG A 5 21.50 -15.91 -14.15
C ARG A 5 20.76 -16.95 -13.31
N ILE A 6 19.52 -16.70 -13.02
CA ILE A 6 18.60 -17.65 -12.37
C ILE A 6 17.48 -17.96 -13.37
N PRO A 7 17.53 -19.12 -14.09
CA PRO A 7 16.51 -19.46 -15.07
C PRO A 7 15.12 -19.52 -14.47
N GLN A 8 14.14 -18.93 -15.16
CA GLN A 8 12.72 -18.95 -14.77
C GLN A 8 12.39 -18.38 -13.37
N PHE A 9 13.29 -17.58 -12.79
CA PHE A 9 13.10 -16.98 -11.46
C PHE A 9 11.74 -16.29 -11.28
N TYR A 10 11.22 -15.65 -12.33
CA TYR A 10 9.91 -15.02 -12.33
C TYR A 10 8.73 -15.99 -12.16
N LYS A 11 8.93 -17.30 -12.42
CA LYS A 11 7.91 -18.34 -12.22
C LYS A 11 7.92 -18.93 -10.82
N PHE A 12 8.95 -18.68 -10.04
CA PHE A 12 9.05 -19.17 -8.68
C PHE A 12 8.09 -18.42 -7.76
N SER A 13 7.56 -19.10 -6.75
CA SER A 13 6.91 -18.44 -5.63
C SER A 13 7.91 -17.55 -4.87
N VAL A 14 7.43 -16.61 -4.04
CA VAL A 14 8.33 -15.78 -3.22
C VAL A 14 9.21 -16.66 -2.33
N ALA A 15 8.64 -17.70 -1.71
CA ALA A 15 9.37 -18.64 -0.86
C ALA A 15 10.49 -19.38 -1.65
N ASP A 16 10.18 -19.84 -2.86
CA ASP A 16 11.17 -20.53 -3.71
C ASP A 16 12.26 -19.59 -4.22
N ARG A 17 11.92 -18.31 -4.47
CA ARG A 17 12.92 -17.27 -4.80
C ARG A 17 13.90 -17.07 -3.66
N LEU A 18 13.40 -16.93 -2.44
CA LEU A 18 14.23 -16.76 -1.24
C LEU A 18 15.11 -17.99 -1.01
N ARG A 19 14.56 -19.20 -1.15
CA ARG A 19 15.33 -20.45 -1.05
C ARG A 19 16.44 -20.51 -2.11
N ALA A 20 16.14 -20.11 -3.34
CA ALA A 20 17.13 -20.08 -4.41
C ALA A 20 18.29 -19.09 -4.16
N LEU A 21 18.04 -18.00 -3.43
CA LEU A 21 19.07 -17.05 -2.98
C LEU A 21 19.90 -17.61 -1.84
N LEU A 22 19.26 -18.26 -0.87
CA LEU A 22 19.93 -18.94 0.24
C LEU A 22 20.87 -20.06 -0.24
N GLU A 23 20.40 -20.94 -1.12
CA GLU A 23 21.19 -22.03 -1.73
C GLU A 23 22.41 -21.55 -2.52
N ARG A 24 22.40 -20.28 -2.95
CA ARG A 24 23.51 -19.64 -3.68
C ARG A 24 24.41 -18.78 -2.79
N ASP A 25 24.18 -18.81 -1.48
CA ASP A 25 24.89 -17.97 -0.50
C ASP A 25 24.82 -16.46 -0.80
N VAL A 26 23.73 -16.03 -1.45
CA VAL A 26 23.44 -14.61 -1.72
C VAL A 26 22.91 -13.93 -0.46
N ILE A 27 22.10 -14.65 0.30
CA ILE A 27 21.58 -14.25 1.62
C ILE A 27 21.93 -15.30 2.66
N SER A 28 22.07 -14.91 3.93
CA SER A 28 22.28 -15.82 5.06
C SER A 28 20.96 -16.44 5.53
N GLU A 29 21.04 -17.51 6.35
CA GLU A 29 19.86 -18.10 7.00
C GLU A 29 19.07 -17.06 7.81
N THR A 30 19.75 -16.22 8.58
CA THR A 30 19.13 -15.15 9.35
C THR A 30 18.37 -14.15 8.46
N GLU A 31 18.94 -13.77 7.32
CA GLU A 31 18.29 -12.86 6.36
C GLU A 31 17.13 -13.53 5.63
N TYR A 32 17.26 -14.85 5.36
CA TYR A 32 16.15 -15.64 4.82
C TYR A 32 14.97 -15.65 5.79
N ASP A 33 15.21 -15.94 7.08
CA ASP A 33 14.17 -15.93 8.11
C ASP A 33 13.53 -14.54 8.21
N MET A 34 14.33 -13.48 8.27
CA MET A 34 13.82 -12.09 8.29
C MET A 34 12.91 -11.75 7.10
N LEU A 35 13.26 -12.24 5.90
CA LEU A 35 12.47 -12.00 4.69
C LEU A 35 11.17 -12.80 4.68
N VAL A 36 11.18 -14.04 5.20
CA VAL A 36 10.00 -14.90 5.34
C VAL A 36 9.03 -14.35 6.39
N ASP A 37 9.55 -13.95 7.56
CA ASP A 37 8.74 -13.49 8.70
C ASP A 37 8.34 -12.01 8.59
N GLY A 38 8.88 -11.27 7.60
CA GLY A 38 8.62 -9.85 7.43
C GLY A 38 9.32 -8.92 8.44
N THR A 39 10.19 -9.45 9.30
CA THR A 39 10.89 -8.67 10.36
C THR A 39 11.96 -7.71 9.83
N HIS A 40 12.29 -7.80 8.53
CA HIS A 40 13.10 -6.83 7.81
C HIS A 40 12.38 -5.51 7.55
N LEU A 41 11.05 -5.47 7.67
CA LEU A 41 10.24 -4.28 7.43
C LEU A 41 10.32 -3.30 8.61
N LEU A 42 10.09 -2.02 8.33
CA LEU A 42 9.92 -1.01 9.35
C LEU A 42 8.56 -1.20 10.03
N ASP A 43 8.56 -1.39 11.34
CA ASP A 43 7.37 -1.24 12.17
C ASP A 43 7.14 0.24 12.54
N ALA A 44 5.97 0.56 13.08
CA ALA A 44 5.60 1.94 13.41
C ALA A 44 6.51 2.55 14.48
N ASP A 45 6.98 1.76 15.45
CA ASP A 45 7.85 2.23 16.54
C ASP A 45 9.26 2.56 16.04
N LYS A 46 9.80 1.78 15.10
CA LYS A 46 11.07 2.11 14.44
C LYS A 46 10.92 3.31 13.52
N ALA A 47 9.80 3.41 12.78
CA ALA A 47 9.53 4.54 11.91
C ALA A 47 9.41 5.86 12.68
N ASP A 48 8.79 5.87 13.86
CA ASP A 48 8.63 7.04 14.74
C ASP A 48 9.97 7.60 15.27
N ARG A 49 11.02 6.77 15.26
CA ARG A 49 12.39 7.20 15.58
C ARG A 49 13.15 7.80 14.39
N LEU A 50 12.61 7.64 13.18
CA LEU A 50 13.25 8.10 11.94
C LEU A 50 12.69 9.43 11.45
N ILE A 51 11.37 9.63 11.58
CA ILE A 51 10.69 10.86 11.18
C ILE A 51 9.63 11.24 12.22
N GLU A 52 9.19 12.50 12.19
CA GLU A 52 8.17 13.05 13.10
C GLU A 52 6.75 12.65 12.67
N ASN A 53 5.82 12.60 13.65
CA ASN A 53 4.37 12.44 13.45
C ASN A 53 3.99 11.16 12.68
N VAL A 54 4.67 10.06 12.95
CA VAL A 54 4.44 8.77 12.28
C VAL A 54 3.04 8.24 12.59
N ILE A 55 2.31 7.82 11.55
CA ILE A 55 1.01 7.11 11.65
C ILE A 55 1.10 5.65 11.16
N GLY A 56 2.23 5.26 10.57
CA GLY A 56 2.47 3.91 10.04
C GLY A 56 3.63 3.87 9.06
N ALA A 57 3.97 2.69 8.56
CA ALA A 57 4.96 2.50 7.51
C ALA A 57 4.26 2.22 6.17
N PHE A 58 4.76 2.82 5.09
CA PHE A 58 4.31 2.57 3.73
C PHE A 58 5.32 1.67 3.01
N GLY A 59 4.88 0.47 2.63
CA GLY A 59 5.74 -0.54 1.99
C GLY A 59 5.71 -0.45 0.47
N LEU A 60 6.89 -0.61 -0.15
CA LEU A 60 7.05 -0.79 -1.60
C LEU A 60 7.59 -2.19 -1.91
N PRO A 61 7.19 -2.81 -3.05
CA PRO A 61 7.72 -4.10 -3.46
C PRO A 61 9.23 -4.06 -3.74
N MET A 62 9.98 -5.05 -3.24
CA MET A 62 11.39 -5.24 -3.55
C MET A 62 11.56 -6.49 -4.44
N GLY A 63 12.23 -6.34 -5.57
CA GLY A 63 12.55 -7.44 -6.49
C GLY A 63 13.99 -7.39 -6.97
N LEU A 64 14.38 -8.29 -7.87
CA LEU A 64 15.76 -8.43 -8.34
C LEU A 64 15.88 -8.23 -9.85
N GLY A 65 16.71 -7.29 -10.26
CA GLY A 65 17.25 -7.21 -11.62
C GLY A 65 18.25 -8.33 -11.86
N LEU A 66 17.99 -9.14 -12.91
CA LEU A 66 18.76 -10.33 -13.24
C LEU A 66 19.60 -10.14 -14.51
N ASN A 67 20.53 -11.05 -14.73
CA ASN A 67 21.36 -11.17 -15.93
C ASN A 67 22.41 -10.06 -16.12
N PHE A 68 22.56 -9.15 -15.18
CA PHE A 68 23.56 -8.09 -15.32
C PHE A 68 24.98 -8.63 -15.27
N GLN A 69 25.76 -8.20 -16.26
CA GLN A 69 27.21 -8.33 -16.31
C GLN A 69 27.78 -6.94 -16.55
N ILE A 70 28.54 -6.43 -15.58
CA ILE A 70 29.11 -5.08 -15.59
C ILE A 70 30.59 -5.21 -15.25
N ASN A 71 31.47 -4.68 -16.12
CA ASN A 71 32.92 -4.80 -15.97
C ASN A 71 33.35 -6.26 -15.72
N ASP A 72 32.81 -7.19 -16.51
CA ASP A 72 33.05 -8.64 -16.44
C ASP A 72 32.62 -9.34 -15.14
N ARG A 73 31.93 -8.64 -14.24
CA ARG A 73 31.37 -9.17 -13.00
C ARG A 73 29.85 -9.30 -13.06
N ASP A 74 29.34 -10.39 -12.49
CA ASP A 74 27.90 -10.67 -12.38
C ASP A 74 27.29 -9.99 -11.16
N TYR A 75 26.10 -9.36 -11.33
CA TYR A 75 25.36 -8.73 -10.24
C TYR A 75 23.89 -9.16 -10.22
N LEU A 76 23.39 -9.46 -9.02
CA LEU A 76 21.97 -9.49 -8.70
C LEU A 76 21.62 -8.12 -8.13
N ILE A 77 20.69 -7.40 -8.72
CA ILE A 77 20.46 -5.99 -8.42
C ILE A 77 19.14 -5.83 -7.69
N PRO A 78 19.12 -5.54 -6.37
CA PRO A 78 17.90 -5.20 -5.64
C PRO A 78 17.30 -3.91 -6.17
N MET A 79 15.98 -3.93 -6.37
CA MET A 79 15.21 -2.82 -6.90
C MET A 79 13.90 -2.69 -6.12
N VAL A 80 13.61 -1.49 -5.61
CA VAL A 80 12.35 -1.18 -4.92
C VAL A 80 11.55 -0.24 -5.80
N VAL A 81 10.40 -0.68 -6.28
CA VAL A 81 9.56 0.08 -7.22
C VAL A 81 8.13 -0.43 -7.21
N GLU A 82 7.16 0.50 -7.36
CA GLU A 82 5.73 0.20 -7.46
C GLU A 82 5.27 -0.03 -8.89
N GLU A 83 6.00 0.51 -9.89
CA GLU A 83 5.60 0.45 -11.30
C GLU A 83 5.87 -0.95 -11.87
N PRO A 84 4.87 -1.63 -12.43
CA PRO A 84 5.06 -2.91 -13.10
C PRO A 84 6.01 -2.78 -14.30
N SER A 85 6.66 -3.87 -14.65
CA SER A 85 7.55 -4.02 -15.82
C SER A 85 8.96 -3.48 -15.67
N ILE A 86 9.26 -2.60 -14.72
CA ILE A 86 10.60 -2.01 -14.57
C ILE A 86 11.66 -3.10 -14.42
N ILE A 87 11.50 -4.00 -13.44
CA ILE A 87 12.45 -5.07 -13.14
C ILE A 87 12.56 -6.08 -14.30
N ALA A 88 11.42 -6.39 -14.93
CA ALA A 88 11.40 -7.29 -16.09
C ALA A 88 12.11 -6.69 -17.31
N ALA A 89 11.90 -5.39 -17.54
CA ALA A 89 12.52 -4.65 -18.64
C ALA A 89 14.05 -4.61 -18.50
N VAL A 90 14.59 -4.22 -17.36
CA VAL A 90 16.04 -4.19 -17.12
C VAL A 90 16.65 -5.59 -17.19
N SER A 91 15.97 -6.61 -16.66
CA SER A 91 16.47 -7.99 -16.70
C SER A 91 16.50 -8.56 -18.13
N SER A 92 15.53 -8.19 -18.96
CA SER A 92 15.48 -8.55 -20.37
C SER A 92 16.57 -7.84 -21.18
N ALA A 93 16.74 -6.53 -20.97
CA ALA A 93 17.79 -5.73 -21.58
C ALA A 93 19.18 -6.27 -21.19
N ALA A 94 19.40 -6.50 -19.89
CA ALA A 94 20.66 -7.05 -19.39
C ALA A 94 20.98 -8.43 -19.98
N LYS A 95 19.97 -9.30 -20.16
CA LYS A 95 20.14 -10.60 -20.81
C LYS A 95 20.64 -10.47 -22.26
N LEU A 96 20.13 -9.48 -22.99
CA LEU A 96 20.53 -9.23 -24.37
C LEU A 96 21.94 -8.64 -24.42
N VAL A 97 22.20 -7.57 -23.64
CA VAL A 97 23.51 -6.89 -23.59
C VAL A 97 24.60 -7.87 -23.11
N ARG A 98 24.32 -8.75 -22.14
CA ARG A 98 25.24 -9.80 -21.72
C ARG A 98 25.67 -10.70 -22.85
N ARG A 99 24.78 -11.06 -23.79
CA ARG A 99 25.14 -11.87 -24.99
C ARG A 99 26.06 -11.12 -25.93
N ALA A 100 26.07 -9.79 -25.83
CA ALA A 100 26.96 -8.93 -26.60
C ALA A 100 28.26 -8.52 -25.86
N GLY A 101 28.51 -9.07 -24.66
CA GLY A 101 29.75 -8.82 -23.90
C GLY A 101 29.53 -8.05 -22.59
N GLY A 102 28.29 -7.69 -22.25
CA GLY A 102 27.96 -6.97 -20.99
C GLY A 102 28.02 -5.45 -21.10
N PHE A 103 27.91 -4.79 -19.94
CA PHE A 103 28.11 -3.36 -19.80
C PHE A 103 29.52 -3.06 -19.33
N THR A 104 30.10 -1.96 -19.82
CA THR A 104 31.26 -1.31 -19.20
C THR A 104 30.80 -0.04 -18.50
N SER A 105 31.21 0.17 -17.27
CA SER A 105 30.83 1.36 -16.51
C SER A 105 32.04 1.89 -15.74
N ARG A 106 32.12 3.23 -15.61
CA ARG A 106 33.21 3.89 -14.90
C ARG A 106 32.71 5.11 -14.16
N ALA A 107 32.93 5.14 -12.85
CA ALA A 107 32.72 6.30 -12.00
C ALA A 107 33.98 7.18 -11.93
N GLU A 108 33.79 8.48 -11.99
CA GLU A 108 34.82 9.45 -11.64
C GLU A 108 34.91 9.58 -10.11
N ARG A 109 35.96 10.27 -9.65
CA ARG A 109 36.12 10.53 -8.21
C ARG A 109 34.93 11.34 -7.70
N PRO A 110 34.20 10.87 -6.67
CA PRO A 110 32.92 11.48 -6.29
C PRO A 110 33.10 12.75 -5.46
N MET A 111 33.24 13.91 -6.12
CA MET A 111 33.35 15.20 -5.47
C MET A 111 31.97 15.83 -5.28
N LEU A 112 31.72 16.35 -4.08
CA LEU A 112 30.59 17.24 -3.76
C LEU A 112 31.02 18.70 -3.74
N ILE A 113 30.07 19.58 -4.02
CA ILE A 113 30.25 21.04 -3.92
C ILE A 113 29.42 21.55 -2.74
N GLY A 114 30.10 22.17 -1.79
CA GLY A 114 29.46 23.01 -0.79
C GLY A 114 29.53 24.47 -1.23
N GLN A 115 28.45 25.21 -1.13
CA GLN A 115 28.35 26.61 -1.51
C GLN A 115 28.32 27.50 -0.27
N ILE A 116 29.18 28.53 -0.26
CA ILE A 116 29.21 29.55 0.76
C ILE A 116 28.98 30.89 0.05
N GLN A 117 27.78 31.45 0.26
CA GLN A 117 27.35 32.72 -0.34
C GLN A 117 27.88 33.89 0.49
N VAL A 118 28.61 34.82 -0.15
CA VAL A 118 29.16 36.01 0.48
C VAL A 118 28.49 37.23 -0.18
N VAL A 119 27.83 38.03 0.66
CA VAL A 119 27.16 39.29 0.26
C VAL A 119 27.84 40.51 0.92
N ASN A 120 27.40 41.69 0.56
CA ASN A 120 27.93 42.96 1.12
C ASN A 120 29.46 43.08 0.99
N VAL A 121 30.03 42.55 -0.09
CA VAL A 121 31.46 42.56 -0.34
C VAL A 121 31.89 43.93 -0.84
N PRO A 122 32.80 44.64 -0.14
CA PRO A 122 33.21 46.00 -0.55
C PRO A 122 33.82 46.05 -1.95
N HIS A 123 34.65 45.06 -2.30
CA HIS A 123 35.32 44.94 -3.61
C HIS A 123 35.39 43.47 -4.03
N ALA A 124 34.45 43.00 -4.81
CA ALA A 124 34.27 41.58 -5.20
C ALA A 124 35.54 40.96 -5.84
N ALA A 125 36.21 41.71 -6.73
CA ALA A 125 37.44 41.22 -7.37
C ALA A 125 38.60 41.01 -6.38
N HIS A 126 38.79 41.92 -5.45
CA HIS A 126 39.83 41.80 -4.39
C HIS A 126 39.50 40.67 -3.42
N ALA A 127 38.27 40.60 -2.97
CA ALA A 127 37.79 39.54 -2.08
C ALA A 127 37.93 38.14 -2.72
N LYS A 128 37.57 38.00 -3.96
CA LYS A 128 37.78 36.76 -4.74
C LYS A 128 39.25 36.35 -4.75
N GLN A 129 40.16 37.30 -5.02
CA GLN A 129 41.60 37.03 -5.05
C GLN A 129 42.13 36.65 -3.66
N ALA A 130 41.70 37.36 -2.61
CA ALA A 130 42.10 37.10 -1.23
C ALA A 130 41.63 35.69 -0.77
N ILE A 131 40.39 35.29 -1.10
CA ILE A 131 39.89 33.96 -0.80
C ILE A 131 40.71 32.88 -1.52
N LEU A 132 41.02 33.07 -2.81
CA LEU A 132 41.82 32.11 -3.59
C LEU A 132 43.28 32.02 -3.06
N GLN A 133 43.86 33.14 -2.60
CA GLN A 133 45.20 33.15 -1.95
C GLN A 133 45.19 32.41 -0.61
N SER A 134 44.08 32.44 0.13
CA SER A 134 43.90 31.75 1.42
C SER A 134 43.38 30.29 1.25
N ARG A 135 43.44 29.74 0.05
CA ARG A 135 42.93 28.40 -0.29
C ARG A 135 43.39 27.34 0.72
N GLU A 136 44.66 27.24 0.99
CA GLU A 136 45.20 26.22 1.90
C GLU A 136 44.70 26.39 3.34
N GLU A 137 44.58 27.61 3.83
CA GLU A 137 44.06 27.88 5.17
C GLU A 137 42.59 27.45 5.30
N ILE A 138 41.77 27.76 4.28
CA ILE A 138 40.37 27.37 4.23
C ILE A 138 40.23 25.84 4.16
N LEU A 139 41.02 25.17 3.32
CA LEU A 139 41.00 23.72 3.20
C LEU A 139 41.44 23.01 4.49
N ASN A 140 42.48 23.52 5.14
CA ASN A 140 42.98 22.97 6.41
C ASN A 140 41.93 23.12 7.52
N LEU A 141 41.27 24.27 7.61
CA LEU A 141 40.19 24.50 8.56
C LEU A 141 39.02 23.52 8.29
N ALA A 142 38.53 23.43 7.05
CA ALA A 142 37.43 22.52 6.67
C ALA A 142 37.79 21.07 7.00
N ASN A 143 39.03 20.65 6.70
CA ASN A 143 39.51 19.28 6.96
C ASN A 143 39.66 18.97 8.45
N SER A 144 40.00 19.96 9.28
CA SER A 144 40.11 19.78 10.72
C SER A 144 38.81 19.42 11.42
N LEU A 145 37.67 19.75 10.79
CA LEU A 145 36.33 19.42 11.31
C LEU A 145 35.96 17.94 11.13
N HIS A 146 36.61 17.27 10.17
CA HIS A 146 36.33 15.84 9.87
C HIS A 146 37.61 15.01 9.72
N PRO A 147 38.45 14.88 10.79
CA PRO A 147 39.74 14.21 10.73
C PRO A 147 39.63 12.73 10.29
N ASN A 148 38.57 12.04 10.67
CA ASN A 148 38.33 10.65 10.27
C ASN A 148 38.08 10.49 8.75
N MET A 149 37.44 11.46 8.12
CA MET A 149 37.26 11.47 6.66
C MET A 149 38.58 11.69 5.95
N VAL A 150 39.40 12.64 6.47
CA VAL A 150 40.72 12.92 5.94
C VAL A 150 41.65 11.71 6.08
N ALA A 151 41.64 11.04 7.23
CA ALA A 151 42.42 9.81 7.47
C ALA A 151 42.06 8.67 6.48
N ARG A 152 40.81 8.61 6.02
CA ARG A 152 40.36 7.68 4.97
C ARG A 152 40.70 8.16 3.54
N GLY A 153 41.44 9.27 3.40
CA GLY A 153 41.83 9.83 2.11
C GLY A 153 40.74 10.70 1.45
N GLY A 154 39.69 11.08 2.15
CA GLY A 154 38.67 12.06 1.75
C GLY A 154 38.97 13.48 2.23
N GLY A 155 37.94 14.35 2.29
CA GLY A 155 37.99 15.71 2.79
C GLY A 155 37.95 16.77 1.68
N ALA A 156 38.06 18.05 2.10
CA ALA A 156 38.11 19.21 1.20
C ALA A 156 39.38 19.20 0.35
N ARG A 157 39.24 19.38 -0.95
CA ARG A 157 40.32 19.26 -1.94
C ARG A 157 40.62 20.54 -2.67
N ASP A 158 39.59 21.33 -2.94
CA ASP A 158 39.75 22.56 -3.71
C ASP A 158 38.67 23.59 -3.34
N ILE A 159 38.91 24.84 -3.74
CA ILE A 159 37.93 25.92 -3.71
C ILE A 159 37.84 26.57 -5.09
N GLU A 160 36.65 26.99 -5.46
CA GLU A 160 36.39 27.83 -6.62
C GLU A 160 35.59 29.04 -6.15
N VAL A 161 35.84 30.21 -6.74
CA VAL A 161 35.09 31.41 -6.39
C VAL A 161 34.40 31.98 -7.62
N LEU A 162 33.08 31.94 -7.59
CA LEU A 162 32.21 32.49 -8.61
C LEU A 162 31.78 33.90 -8.24
N THR A 163 31.63 34.76 -9.25
CA THR A 163 31.12 36.13 -9.08
C THR A 163 29.79 36.22 -9.83
N HIS A 164 28.75 36.61 -9.12
CA HIS A 164 27.44 36.91 -9.69
C HIS A 164 27.25 38.43 -9.72
N GLY A 165 26.73 38.93 -10.84
CA GLY A 165 26.51 40.35 -11.02
C GLY A 165 25.47 40.91 -10.05
N ALA A 166 25.53 42.21 -9.82
CA ALA A 166 24.59 42.92 -8.96
C ALA A 166 23.13 42.78 -9.46
N THR A 167 22.21 42.56 -8.52
CA THR A 167 20.78 42.65 -8.77
C THR A 167 20.26 44.06 -8.46
N ALA A 168 18.97 44.34 -8.74
CA ALA A 168 18.36 45.63 -8.40
C ALA A 168 18.37 45.95 -6.89
N GLU A 169 18.42 44.92 -6.04
CA GLU A 169 18.29 45.01 -4.58
C GLU A 169 19.59 44.74 -3.86
N HIS A 170 20.54 44.01 -4.47
CA HIS A 170 21.78 43.60 -3.86
C HIS A 170 23.00 43.88 -4.79
N GLY A 171 24.13 44.20 -4.21
CA GLY A 171 25.41 44.37 -4.92
C GLY A 171 25.93 43.04 -5.51
N GLU A 172 27.16 43.06 -6.01
CA GLU A 172 27.83 41.85 -6.48
C GLU A 172 27.93 40.81 -5.34
N MET A 173 27.75 39.54 -5.71
CA MET A 173 27.76 38.42 -4.80
C MET A 173 28.92 37.48 -5.15
N LEU A 174 29.65 37.00 -4.18
CA LEU A 174 30.58 35.89 -4.37
C LEU A 174 29.97 34.59 -3.84
N VAL A 175 30.21 33.48 -4.57
CA VAL A 175 29.90 32.14 -4.09
C VAL A 175 31.19 31.33 -4.08
N VAL A 176 31.59 30.90 -2.90
CA VAL A 176 32.74 30.02 -2.72
C VAL A 176 32.26 28.59 -2.79
N HIS A 177 32.71 27.83 -3.78
CA HIS A 177 32.50 26.40 -3.88
C HIS A 177 33.64 25.70 -3.13
N LEU A 178 33.31 24.96 -2.10
CA LEU A 178 34.20 24.04 -1.42
C LEU A 178 34.02 22.64 -2.07
N VAL A 179 35.08 22.15 -2.71
CA VAL A 179 35.05 20.84 -3.41
C VAL A 179 35.54 19.76 -2.47
N VAL A 180 34.66 18.80 -2.15
CA VAL A 180 34.88 17.81 -1.08
C VAL A 180 34.79 16.39 -1.60
N ASP A 181 35.80 15.56 -1.34
CA ASP A 181 35.82 14.12 -1.55
C ASP A 181 35.21 13.43 -0.32
N THR A 182 34.02 12.86 -0.46
CA THR A 182 33.32 12.20 0.63
C THR A 182 33.45 10.68 0.61
N ARG A 183 34.27 10.14 -0.30
CA ARG A 183 34.52 8.71 -0.45
C ARG A 183 33.21 7.91 -0.57
N ASP A 184 33.05 6.90 0.28
CA ASP A 184 31.92 5.99 0.29
C ASP A 184 30.69 6.50 1.07
N ALA A 185 30.81 7.69 1.70
CA ALA A 185 29.67 8.36 2.33
C ALA A 185 28.89 9.20 1.31
N MET A 186 27.56 9.30 1.46
CA MET A 186 26.75 10.24 0.70
C MET A 186 27.22 11.69 0.94
N GLY A 187 27.53 12.05 2.18
CA GLY A 187 28.38 13.19 2.53
C GLY A 187 27.68 14.53 2.73
N ALA A 188 26.34 14.63 2.64
CA ALA A 188 25.61 15.90 2.73
C ALA A 188 25.90 16.67 4.04
N ASN A 189 25.72 16.01 5.19
CA ASN A 189 25.97 16.65 6.50
C ASN A 189 27.43 17.04 6.69
N LEU A 190 28.35 16.23 6.19
CA LEU A 190 29.80 16.49 6.26
C LEU A 190 30.13 17.78 5.51
N VAL A 191 29.65 17.94 4.28
CA VAL A 191 29.90 19.14 3.45
C VAL A 191 29.27 20.37 4.10
N ASN A 192 28.04 20.26 4.63
CA ASN A 192 27.40 21.38 5.34
C ASN A 192 28.22 21.83 6.55
N THR A 193 28.69 20.89 7.39
CA THR A 193 29.52 21.20 8.54
C THR A 193 30.84 21.89 8.13
N MET A 194 31.47 21.44 7.03
CA MET A 194 32.68 22.07 6.50
C MET A 194 32.40 23.49 6.01
N CYS A 195 31.28 23.72 5.32
CA CYS A 195 30.90 25.06 4.86
C CYS A 195 30.58 25.99 6.02
N GLU A 196 29.85 25.52 7.02
CA GLU A 196 29.53 26.29 8.24
C GLU A 196 30.77 26.66 9.03
N GLY A 197 31.70 25.72 9.19
CA GLY A 197 32.95 25.97 9.91
C GLY A 197 33.94 26.88 9.19
N ALA A 198 33.93 26.86 7.83
CA ALA A 198 34.79 27.75 7.03
C ALA A 198 34.22 29.18 6.90
N ALA A 199 32.90 29.37 7.11
CA ALA A 199 32.22 30.65 6.90
C ALA A 199 32.85 31.84 7.65
N PRO A 200 33.17 31.77 8.98
CA PRO A 200 33.77 32.90 9.69
C PRO A 200 35.14 33.31 9.15
N LEU A 201 35.93 32.34 8.66
CA LEU A 201 37.20 32.63 8.03
C LEU A 201 37.02 33.34 6.68
N ILE A 202 36.06 32.91 5.89
CA ILE A 202 35.74 33.51 4.58
C ILE A 202 35.21 34.94 4.77
N GLU A 203 34.38 35.22 5.78
CA GLU A 203 33.95 36.59 6.13
C GLU A 203 35.16 37.50 6.45
N LYS A 204 36.05 37.01 7.29
CA LYS A 204 37.27 37.76 7.67
C LYS A 204 38.15 38.07 6.46
N ILE A 205 38.30 37.13 5.53
CA ILE A 205 39.14 37.27 4.34
C ILE A 205 38.50 38.21 3.32
N SER A 206 37.19 38.05 3.09
CA SER A 206 36.46 38.78 2.06
C SER A 206 36.07 40.21 2.46
N GLY A 207 35.95 40.48 3.76
CA GLY A 207 35.33 41.68 4.30
C GLY A 207 33.83 41.80 4.03
N GLY A 208 33.20 40.74 3.53
CA GLY A 208 31.78 40.61 3.33
C GLY A 208 31.09 39.81 4.46
N GLU A 209 29.84 39.46 4.24
CA GLU A 209 28.99 38.72 5.15
C GLU A 209 28.56 37.40 4.51
N VAL A 210 28.69 36.25 5.21
CA VAL A 210 28.21 34.95 4.72
C VAL A 210 26.75 34.77 5.08
N PHE A 211 25.92 34.61 4.05
CA PHE A 211 24.47 34.38 4.24
C PHE A 211 24.08 32.90 4.17
N LEU A 212 24.29 32.24 3.01
CA LEU A 212 24.02 30.81 2.87
C LEU A 212 25.30 29.97 2.87
N ARG A 213 25.24 28.81 3.49
CA ARG A 213 26.28 27.78 3.53
C ARG A 213 25.61 26.39 3.49
N ILE A 214 25.56 25.80 2.31
CA ILE A 214 24.84 24.56 2.05
C ILE A 214 25.47 23.81 0.88
N LEU A 215 25.36 22.50 0.86
CA LEU A 215 25.76 21.70 -0.29
C LEU A 215 24.91 22.02 -1.54
N SER A 216 25.47 21.75 -2.71
CA SER A 216 24.71 21.71 -3.97
C SER A 216 24.33 20.27 -4.33
N ASN A 217 23.08 20.06 -4.76
CA ASN A 217 22.66 18.79 -5.34
C ASN A 217 23.02 18.66 -6.83
N LEU A 218 23.49 19.70 -7.50
CA LEU A 218 24.13 19.55 -8.80
C LEU A 218 25.55 18.95 -8.60
N THR A 219 25.61 17.63 -8.63
CA THR A 219 26.83 16.87 -8.36
C THR A 219 27.62 16.55 -9.64
N ASP A 220 27.78 17.54 -10.50
CA ASP A 220 28.44 17.43 -11.81
C ASP A 220 29.94 17.08 -11.76
N ARG A 221 30.49 16.96 -10.54
CA ARG A 221 31.85 16.46 -10.24
C ARG A 221 31.85 15.02 -9.72
N ALA A 222 30.70 14.30 -9.84
CA ALA A 222 30.55 12.89 -9.52
C ALA A 222 29.96 12.14 -10.71
N LEU A 223 30.54 12.33 -11.89
CA LEU A 223 30.04 11.76 -13.13
C LEU A 223 30.31 10.26 -13.20
N VAL A 224 29.33 9.54 -13.75
CA VAL A 224 29.43 8.12 -14.07
C VAL A 224 29.04 7.91 -15.53
N ARG A 225 29.74 7.03 -16.20
CA ARG A 225 29.48 6.64 -17.58
C ARG A 225 29.28 5.14 -17.68
N ALA A 226 28.22 4.73 -18.38
CA ALA A 226 27.99 3.34 -18.77
C ALA A 226 27.92 3.23 -20.29
N ARG A 227 28.40 2.10 -20.84
CA ARG A 227 28.41 1.83 -22.26
C ARG A 227 28.07 0.35 -22.54
N CYS A 228 27.37 0.11 -23.65
CA CYS A 228 27.20 -1.23 -24.22
C CYS A 228 27.32 -1.17 -25.74
N VAL A 229 27.74 -2.31 -26.34
CA VAL A 229 27.83 -2.49 -27.80
C VAL A 229 27.02 -3.72 -28.17
N ILE A 230 26.09 -3.60 -29.11
CA ILE A 230 25.15 -4.68 -29.44
C ILE A 230 25.15 -4.91 -30.95
N PRO A 231 25.55 -6.08 -31.44
CA PRO A 231 25.47 -6.39 -32.86
C PRO A 231 24.01 -6.52 -33.32
N PRO A 232 23.69 -6.10 -34.57
CA PRO A 232 22.33 -6.16 -35.10
C PRO A 232 21.67 -7.53 -35.03
N SER A 233 22.46 -8.61 -35.19
CA SER A 233 21.97 -9.99 -35.09
C SER A 233 21.33 -10.35 -33.72
N LEU A 234 21.61 -9.59 -32.68
CA LEU A 234 21.00 -9.75 -31.36
C LEU A 234 19.77 -8.83 -31.12
N LEU A 235 19.52 -7.89 -32.04
CA LEU A 235 18.44 -6.92 -31.92
C LEU A 235 17.12 -7.38 -32.58
N GLU A 236 17.15 -8.40 -33.43
CA GLU A 236 15.98 -8.91 -34.15
C GLU A 236 14.75 -9.06 -33.22
N ALA A 237 13.59 -8.61 -33.68
CA ALA A 237 12.37 -8.60 -32.90
C ALA A 237 11.12 -8.83 -33.75
N GLY A 238 10.59 -10.05 -33.75
CA GLY A 238 9.43 -10.43 -34.55
C GLY A 238 9.69 -10.25 -36.04
N GLU A 239 8.98 -9.37 -36.69
CA GLU A 239 9.12 -9.05 -38.13
C GLU A 239 10.22 -8.01 -38.44
N TYR A 240 10.79 -7.38 -37.40
CA TYR A 240 11.83 -6.36 -37.58
C TYR A 240 13.22 -6.99 -37.60
N SER A 241 13.99 -6.67 -38.64
CA SER A 241 15.40 -7.04 -38.72
C SER A 241 16.23 -6.28 -37.68
N GLY A 242 17.35 -6.84 -37.27
CA GLY A 242 18.22 -6.22 -36.28
C GLY A 242 18.73 -4.82 -36.70
N THR A 243 18.92 -4.60 -37.99
CA THR A 243 19.31 -3.29 -38.54
C THR A 243 18.18 -2.27 -38.42
N GLU A 244 16.95 -2.65 -38.74
CA GLU A 244 15.78 -1.77 -38.57
C GLU A 244 15.58 -1.38 -37.11
N VAL A 245 15.74 -2.34 -36.16
CA VAL A 245 15.65 -2.07 -34.73
C VAL A 245 16.76 -1.12 -34.27
N ARG A 246 18.00 -1.31 -34.74
CA ARG A 246 19.13 -0.41 -34.48
C ARG A 246 18.81 1.01 -34.92
N ASP A 247 18.41 1.17 -36.16
CA ASP A 247 18.16 2.49 -36.77
C ASP A 247 16.96 3.17 -36.12
N GLY A 248 15.93 2.40 -35.74
CA GLY A 248 14.79 2.90 -34.98
C GLY A 248 15.16 3.40 -33.57
N ILE A 249 16.09 2.71 -32.88
CA ILE A 249 16.61 3.13 -31.56
C ILE A 249 17.41 4.44 -31.70
N ILE A 250 18.26 4.54 -32.70
CA ILE A 250 19.04 5.76 -32.98
C ILE A 250 18.10 6.93 -33.25
N LEU A 251 17.12 6.76 -34.13
CA LEU A 251 16.12 7.80 -34.44
C LEU A 251 15.29 8.22 -33.20
N ALA A 252 14.92 7.27 -32.35
CA ALA A 252 14.20 7.57 -31.11
C ALA A 252 15.05 8.38 -30.11
N ASN A 253 16.35 8.14 -30.08
CA ASN A 253 17.28 8.93 -29.27
C ASN A 253 17.51 10.34 -29.88
N GLU A 254 17.66 10.45 -31.20
CA GLU A 254 17.78 11.76 -31.88
C GLU A 254 16.55 12.65 -31.60
N PHE A 255 15.36 12.07 -31.59
CA PHE A 255 14.15 12.80 -31.20
C PHE A 255 14.24 13.32 -29.76
N ALA A 256 14.73 12.53 -28.81
CA ALA A 256 14.94 12.96 -27.43
C ALA A 256 16.04 14.03 -27.30
N GLU A 257 17.04 14.04 -28.17
CA GLU A 257 18.05 15.12 -28.22
C GLU A 257 17.48 16.43 -28.73
N MET A 258 16.50 16.39 -29.64
CA MET A 258 15.95 17.58 -30.31
C MET A 258 14.75 18.18 -29.61
N ASP A 259 13.94 17.38 -28.92
CA ASP A 259 12.66 17.79 -28.34
C ASP A 259 12.66 17.65 -26.81
N PRO A 260 12.48 18.76 -26.05
CA PRO A 260 12.49 18.72 -24.58
C PRO A 260 11.35 17.91 -23.98
N TYR A 261 10.16 17.84 -24.62
CA TYR A 261 9.05 17.02 -24.12
C TYR A 261 9.41 15.53 -24.24
N ARG A 262 10.00 15.14 -25.37
CA ARG A 262 10.47 13.77 -25.54
C ARG A 262 11.64 13.47 -24.60
N ALA A 263 12.59 14.37 -24.45
CA ALA A 263 13.73 14.23 -23.52
C ALA A 263 13.27 14.01 -22.08
N THR A 264 12.26 14.73 -21.62
CA THR A 264 11.71 14.60 -20.26
C THR A 264 11.19 13.18 -20.01
N THR A 265 10.39 12.63 -20.93
CA THR A 265 9.89 11.25 -20.82
C THR A 265 11.01 10.22 -20.96
N HIS A 266 11.98 10.50 -21.83
CA HIS A 266 13.15 9.63 -22.05
C HIS A 266 14.02 9.51 -20.79
N ASN A 267 14.31 10.63 -20.14
CA ASN A 267 15.14 10.69 -18.94
C ASN A 267 14.38 10.13 -17.72
N LYS A 268 13.05 10.40 -17.58
CA LYS A 268 12.22 9.74 -16.55
C LYS A 268 12.32 8.21 -16.68
N GLY A 269 12.32 7.69 -17.92
CA GLY A 269 12.51 6.27 -18.18
C GLY A 269 13.87 5.74 -17.69
N ILE A 270 14.95 6.51 -17.79
CA ILE A 270 16.27 6.16 -17.23
C ILE A 270 16.18 6.09 -15.70
N MET A 271 15.58 7.12 -15.10
CA MET A 271 15.47 7.26 -13.64
C MET A 271 14.62 6.15 -13.01
N ASN A 272 13.61 5.61 -13.69
CA ASN A 272 12.86 4.45 -13.22
C ASN A 272 13.76 3.28 -12.76
N GLY A 273 14.85 3.03 -13.48
CA GLY A 273 15.82 2.01 -13.10
C GLY A 273 16.76 2.46 -11.98
N ILE A 274 17.26 3.68 -12.07
CA ILE A 274 18.22 4.25 -11.11
C ILE A 274 17.59 4.42 -9.73
N ASP A 275 16.40 5.02 -9.67
CA ASP A 275 15.69 5.28 -8.41
C ASP A 275 15.30 4.00 -7.69
N ALA A 276 14.91 2.97 -8.44
CA ALA A 276 14.61 1.68 -7.86
C ALA A 276 15.80 1.07 -7.11
N VAL A 277 17.02 1.23 -7.61
CA VAL A 277 18.26 0.81 -6.94
C VAL A 277 18.62 1.78 -5.81
N ALA A 278 18.44 3.09 -6.00
CA ALA A 278 18.71 4.10 -4.99
C ALA A 278 17.86 3.87 -3.72
N ILE A 279 16.57 3.60 -3.89
CA ILE A 279 15.64 3.29 -2.78
C ILE A 279 16.05 1.98 -2.10
N ALA A 280 16.33 0.93 -2.87
CA ALA A 280 16.74 -0.37 -2.34
C ALA A 280 18.02 -0.30 -1.51
N THR A 281 18.95 0.59 -1.87
CA THR A 281 20.26 0.78 -1.21
C THR A 281 20.29 1.92 -0.20
N GLY A 282 19.11 2.53 0.12
CA GLY A 282 18.99 3.57 1.12
C GLY A 282 19.63 4.91 0.74
N ASN A 283 19.80 5.19 -0.55
CA ASN A 283 20.35 6.43 -1.06
C ASN A 283 19.26 7.50 -1.28
N ASP A 284 19.67 8.76 -1.33
CA ASP A 284 18.78 9.89 -1.56
C ASP A 284 18.42 10.01 -3.04
N TRP A 285 17.37 9.31 -3.45
CA TRP A 285 16.87 9.31 -4.82
C TRP A 285 16.44 10.70 -5.30
N ARG A 286 15.97 11.59 -4.40
CA ARG A 286 15.57 12.97 -4.77
C ARG A 286 16.78 13.83 -5.12
N ALA A 287 17.88 13.67 -4.40
CA ALA A 287 19.12 14.34 -4.73
C ALA A 287 19.70 13.84 -6.06
N ILE A 288 19.59 12.54 -6.35
CA ILE A 288 20.02 11.92 -7.62
C ILE A 288 19.16 12.44 -8.77
N GLU A 289 17.84 12.48 -8.63
CA GLU A 289 16.90 13.05 -9.61
C GLU A 289 17.24 14.53 -9.90
N ALA A 290 17.41 15.35 -8.85
CA ALA A 290 17.76 16.77 -9.00
C ALA A 290 19.06 16.94 -9.78
N ALA A 291 20.08 16.15 -9.48
CA ALA A 291 21.38 16.18 -10.15
C ALA A 291 21.24 15.78 -11.64
N ALA A 292 20.56 14.69 -11.93
CA ALA A 292 20.38 14.16 -13.29
C ALA A 292 19.63 15.15 -14.18
N HIS A 293 18.52 15.71 -13.71
CA HIS A 293 17.73 16.68 -14.48
C HIS A 293 18.44 18.04 -14.66
N ALA A 294 19.14 18.54 -13.63
CA ALA A 294 19.98 19.71 -13.76
C ALA A 294 21.12 19.50 -14.78
N TYR A 295 21.74 18.33 -14.75
CA TYR A 295 22.78 17.96 -15.71
C TYR A 295 22.26 17.82 -17.13
N ALA A 296 21.07 17.28 -17.33
CA ALA A 296 20.40 17.24 -18.64
C ALA A 296 20.15 18.63 -19.25
N ALA A 297 20.04 19.66 -18.39
CA ALA A 297 19.81 21.06 -18.79
C ALA A 297 21.11 21.91 -18.83
N ARG A 298 22.29 21.35 -18.56
CA ARG A 298 23.56 22.06 -18.40
C ARG A 298 24.00 22.94 -19.58
N THR A 299 23.49 22.62 -20.78
CA THR A 299 23.79 23.39 -22.01
C THR A 299 22.79 24.52 -22.27
N GLY A 300 21.92 24.86 -21.32
CA GLY A 300 20.84 25.83 -21.48
C GLY A 300 19.56 25.27 -22.11
N ARG A 301 19.57 24.02 -22.51
CA ARG A 301 18.39 23.28 -23.02
C ARG A 301 18.36 21.89 -22.44
N TYR A 302 17.17 21.42 -22.04
CA TYR A 302 16.96 20.08 -21.54
C TYR A 302 17.09 19.05 -22.66
N ARG A 303 17.95 18.02 -22.49
CA ARG A 303 18.28 16.99 -23.49
C ARG A 303 18.30 15.59 -22.91
N SER A 304 18.41 14.59 -23.78
CA SER A 304 18.69 13.20 -23.41
C SER A 304 19.98 13.08 -22.60
N LEU A 305 19.97 12.18 -21.60
CA LEU A 305 21.14 11.75 -20.86
C LEU A 305 21.86 10.58 -21.56
N THR A 306 21.19 9.88 -22.49
CA THR A 306 21.78 8.80 -23.29
C THR A 306 22.14 9.27 -24.68
N ARG A 307 23.10 8.55 -25.28
CA ARG A 307 23.47 8.64 -26.68
C ARG A 307 23.47 7.27 -27.29
N TRP A 308 22.73 7.10 -28.40
CA TRP A 308 22.69 5.88 -29.17
C TRP A 308 23.18 6.15 -30.59
N THR A 309 24.20 5.39 -31.05
CA THR A 309 24.82 5.56 -32.37
C THR A 309 25.16 4.19 -32.96
N ALA A 310 25.54 4.16 -34.25
CA ALA A 310 26.18 3.03 -34.85
C ALA A 310 27.71 3.23 -34.86
N ASP A 311 28.48 2.15 -34.62
CA ASP A 311 29.92 2.15 -34.85
C ASP A 311 30.28 1.79 -36.32
N ASP A 312 31.56 1.80 -36.63
CA ASP A 312 32.05 1.51 -37.99
C ASP A 312 31.74 0.06 -38.45
N ASP A 313 31.55 -0.87 -37.53
CA ASP A 313 31.14 -2.26 -37.77
C ASP A 313 29.62 -2.41 -37.89
N GLY A 314 28.87 -1.35 -37.73
CA GLY A 314 27.41 -1.32 -37.79
C GLY A 314 26.73 -1.81 -36.51
N ASN A 315 27.42 -1.94 -35.39
CA ASN A 315 26.84 -2.32 -34.11
C ASN A 315 26.12 -1.12 -33.49
N LEU A 316 25.06 -1.35 -32.68
CA LEU A 316 24.44 -0.34 -31.84
C LEU A 316 25.31 -0.07 -30.63
N VAL A 317 25.71 1.18 -30.45
CA VAL A 317 26.47 1.65 -29.29
C VAL A 317 25.55 2.53 -28.42
N GLY A 318 25.36 2.14 -27.17
CA GLY A 318 24.64 2.91 -26.17
C GLY A 318 25.57 3.47 -25.10
N GLU A 319 25.42 4.73 -24.80
CA GLU A 319 26.18 5.45 -23.77
C GLU A 319 25.23 6.24 -22.88
N LEU A 320 25.47 6.25 -21.57
CA LEU A 320 24.79 7.09 -20.58
C LEU A 320 25.82 7.78 -19.74
N GLU A 321 25.67 9.09 -19.56
CA GLU A 321 26.50 9.90 -18.67
C GLU A 321 25.59 10.76 -17.78
N LEU A 322 25.76 10.64 -16.46
CA LEU A 322 25.03 11.46 -15.49
C LEU A 322 25.79 11.56 -14.16
N PRO A 323 25.49 12.56 -13.32
CA PRO A 323 26.00 12.62 -11.96
C PRO A 323 25.26 11.60 -11.07
N LEU A 324 26.03 10.74 -10.38
CA LEU A 324 25.52 9.78 -9.41
C LEU A 324 26.35 9.85 -8.13
N LYS A 325 25.95 10.71 -7.21
CA LYS A 325 26.56 10.76 -5.87
C LYS A 325 25.76 9.89 -4.91
N VAL A 326 26.32 8.74 -4.59
CA VAL A 326 25.75 7.74 -3.70
C VAL A 326 26.67 7.42 -2.54
N GLY A 327 26.18 6.69 -1.53
CA GLY A 327 26.93 6.19 -0.41
C GLY A 327 26.62 4.74 -0.11
N THR A 328 27.60 4.04 0.47
CA THR A 328 27.48 2.65 0.94
C THR A 328 27.69 2.53 2.44
N VAL A 329 27.92 3.65 3.14
CA VAL A 329 28.16 3.71 4.59
C VAL A 329 27.36 4.84 5.23
N GLY A 330 26.97 4.63 6.49
CA GLY A 330 26.27 5.60 7.33
C GLY A 330 24.76 5.70 7.07
N GLY A 331 24.08 6.48 7.90
CA GLY A 331 22.65 6.78 7.75
C GLY A 331 21.75 5.55 7.69
N GLN A 332 20.91 5.50 6.66
CA GLN A 332 19.93 4.43 6.48
C GLN A 332 20.54 3.06 6.20
N VAL A 333 21.77 3.00 5.66
CA VAL A 333 22.48 1.74 5.41
C VAL A 333 22.69 0.94 6.71
N GLU A 334 22.93 1.64 7.83
CA GLU A 334 23.16 0.98 9.11
C GLU A 334 21.88 0.74 9.93
N SER A 335 20.82 1.53 9.72
CA SER A 335 19.60 1.50 10.53
C SER A 335 18.46 0.66 9.93
N ASN A 336 18.45 0.43 8.61
CA ASN A 336 17.38 -0.28 7.91
C ASN A 336 17.82 -1.68 7.48
N GLN A 337 17.16 -2.72 8.00
CA GLN A 337 17.51 -4.12 7.70
C GLN A 337 17.28 -4.49 6.22
N ALA A 338 16.23 -3.98 5.59
CA ALA A 338 15.98 -4.23 4.16
C ALA A 338 17.12 -3.67 3.29
N VAL A 339 17.67 -2.49 3.66
CA VAL A 339 18.81 -1.89 2.98
C VAL A 339 20.08 -2.73 3.17
N LYS A 340 20.34 -3.25 4.39
CA LYS A 340 21.48 -4.16 4.64
C LYS A 340 21.41 -5.42 3.79
N ILE A 341 20.23 -6.03 3.72
CA ILE A 341 20.00 -7.22 2.87
C ILE A 341 20.26 -6.86 1.40
N ALA A 342 19.79 -5.70 0.93
CA ALA A 342 20.01 -5.26 -0.45
C ALA A 342 21.52 -5.06 -0.75
N HIS A 343 22.29 -4.44 0.15
CA HIS A 343 23.75 -4.31 0.00
C HIS A 343 24.45 -5.66 -0.04
N ARG A 344 24.03 -6.63 0.80
CA ARG A 344 24.57 -7.99 0.77
C ARG A 344 24.28 -8.69 -0.54
N VAL A 345 23.03 -8.62 -1.03
CA VAL A 345 22.65 -9.22 -2.32
C VAL A 345 23.46 -8.63 -3.48
N LEU A 346 23.70 -7.31 -3.43
CA LEU A 346 24.49 -6.61 -4.44
C LEU A 346 25.98 -7.01 -4.39
N GLY A 347 26.51 -7.25 -3.18
CA GLY A 347 27.87 -7.71 -2.95
C GLY A 347 28.93 -6.71 -3.40
N ILE A 348 28.72 -5.43 -3.12
CA ILE A 348 29.59 -4.30 -3.52
C ILE A 348 30.54 -3.89 -2.41
N ASP A 349 31.70 -3.32 -2.81
CA ASP A 349 32.76 -2.91 -1.91
C ASP A 349 32.90 -1.38 -1.78
N SER A 350 32.26 -0.58 -2.66
CA SER A 350 32.41 0.87 -2.68
C SER A 350 31.20 1.61 -3.26
N ALA A 351 31.10 2.90 -2.94
CA ALA A 351 30.10 3.78 -3.54
C ALA A 351 30.34 4.01 -5.05
N ALA A 352 31.57 3.97 -5.50
CA ALA A 352 31.91 4.05 -6.92
C ALA A 352 31.33 2.86 -7.70
N GLU A 353 31.48 1.64 -7.19
CA GLU A 353 30.92 0.43 -7.77
C GLU A 353 29.38 0.48 -7.78
N LEU A 354 28.73 0.96 -6.71
CA LEU A 354 27.28 1.17 -6.68
C LEU A 354 26.85 2.15 -7.77
N ALA A 355 27.54 3.27 -7.93
CA ALA A 355 27.23 4.26 -8.96
C ALA A 355 27.38 3.68 -10.38
N GLU A 356 28.41 2.86 -10.61
CA GLU A 356 28.62 2.16 -11.89
C GLU A 356 27.48 1.19 -12.20
N ILE A 357 27.01 0.45 -11.21
CA ILE A 357 25.85 -0.46 -11.33
C ILE A 357 24.59 0.34 -11.66
N MET A 358 24.31 1.42 -10.92
CA MET A 358 23.12 2.25 -11.14
C MET A 358 23.12 2.87 -12.54
N CYS A 359 24.27 3.33 -13.03
CA CYS A 359 24.41 3.85 -14.39
C CYS A 359 24.11 2.77 -15.45
N ALA A 360 24.63 1.56 -15.27
CA ALA A 360 24.35 0.43 -16.17
C ALA A 360 22.87 0.02 -16.15
N VAL A 361 22.21 0.07 -14.98
CA VAL A 361 20.76 -0.15 -14.85
C VAL A 361 19.96 0.92 -15.58
N GLY A 362 20.34 2.20 -15.43
CA GLY A 362 19.71 3.31 -16.16
C GLY A 362 19.82 3.13 -17.69
N LEU A 363 21.00 2.74 -18.19
CA LEU A 363 21.20 2.45 -19.61
C LEU A 363 20.37 1.24 -20.08
N ALA A 364 20.29 0.18 -19.28
CA ALA A 364 19.48 -1.00 -19.57
C ALA A 364 17.98 -0.66 -19.61
N GLN A 365 17.51 0.16 -18.68
CA GLN A 365 16.12 0.62 -18.62
C GLN A 365 15.75 1.46 -19.85
N ASN A 366 16.62 2.39 -20.22
CA ASN A 366 16.44 3.19 -21.43
C ASN A 366 16.42 2.31 -22.69
N PHE A 367 17.39 1.41 -22.84
CA PHE A 367 17.45 0.48 -23.95
C PHE A 367 16.16 -0.33 -24.12
N ALA A 368 15.65 -0.90 -23.02
CA ALA A 368 14.40 -1.66 -23.05
C ALA A 368 13.22 -0.82 -23.57
N ALA A 369 13.12 0.42 -23.07
CA ALA A 369 12.05 1.33 -23.45
C ALA A 369 12.12 1.75 -24.92
N ILE A 370 13.28 2.21 -25.39
CA ILE A 370 13.39 2.69 -26.77
C ILE A 370 13.35 1.55 -27.79
N LYS A 371 13.84 0.35 -27.44
CA LYS A 371 13.66 -0.83 -28.28
C LYS A 371 12.18 -1.18 -28.44
N ALA A 372 11.39 -1.14 -27.35
CA ALA A 372 9.96 -1.41 -27.42
C ALA A 372 9.24 -0.35 -28.27
N LEU A 373 9.60 0.92 -28.11
CA LEU A 373 9.03 2.05 -28.90
C LEU A 373 9.35 1.93 -30.40
N SER A 374 10.55 1.45 -30.74
CA SER A 374 11.02 1.29 -32.11
C SER A 374 10.50 0.03 -32.80
N THR A 375 9.76 -0.83 -32.12
CA THR A 375 9.20 -2.09 -32.63
C THR A 375 7.68 -2.15 -32.45
N HIS A 376 7.21 -2.92 -31.48
CA HIS A 376 5.78 -3.19 -31.27
C HIS A 376 5.04 -2.12 -30.45
N GLY A 377 5.75 -1.11 -29.95
CA GLY A 377 5.24 -0.09 -29.03
C GLY A 377 5.24 -0.55 -27.56
N ILE A 378 5.30 0.40 -26.65
CA ILE A 378 5.38 0.14 -25.19
C ILE A 378 4.16 -0.63 -24.68
N GLN A 379 2.96 -0.31 -25.16
CA GLN A 379 1.73 -0.94 -24.65
C GLN A 379 1.70 -2.46 -24.87
N ARG A 380 2.15 -2.96 -26.01
CA ARG A 380 2.21 -4.42 -26.28
C ARG A 380 3.17 -5.15 -25.37
N GLY A 381 4.32 -4.55 -25.04
CA GLY A 381 5.30 -5.13 -24.10
C GLY A 381 4.82 -5.12 -22.64
N HIS A 382 4.05 -4.11 -22.24
CA HIS A 382 3.46 -3.96 -20.90
C HIS A 382 2.14 -4.73 -20.73
N MET A 383 1.50 -5.16 -21.83
CA MET A 383 0.19 -5.82 -21.80
C MET A 383 0.14 -7.04 -20.86
N THR A 384 1.16 -7.89 -20.90
CA THR A 384 1.20 -9.10 -20.06
C THR A 384 1.25 -8.77 -18.56
N LEU A 385 2.04 -7.76 -18.17
CA LEU A 385 2.19 -7.38 -16.76
C LEU A 385 1.01 -6.51 -16.30
N HIS A 386 0.48 -5.68 -17.17
CA HIS A 386 -0.77 -4.96 -16.92
C HIS A 386 -1.96 -5.93 -16.80
N ALA A 387 -2.03 -6.97 -17.64
CA ALA A 387 -3.02 -8.03 -17.53
C ALA A 387 -2.95 -8.76 -16.17
N ARG A 388 -1.74 -8.98 -15.62
CA ARG A 388 -1.57 -9.56 -14.29
C ARG A 388 -2.12 -8.64 -13.18
N SER A 389 -1.82 -7.36 -13.22
CA SER A 389 -2.38 -6.37 -12.28
C SER A 389 -3.89 -6.28 -12.39
N VAL A 390 -4.43 -6.30 -13.62
CA VAL A 390 -5.86 -6.30 -13.91
C VAL A 390 -6.54 -7.58 -13.44
N ALA A 391 -5.94 -8.75 -13.64
CA ALA A 391 -6.45 -10.03 -13.15
C ALA A 391 -6.51 -10.05 -11.62
N MET A 392 -5.48 -9.52 -10.95
CA MET A 392 -5.44 -9.37 -9.50
C MET A 392 -6.53 -8.42 -9.00
N ALA A 393 -6.68 -7.25 -9.62
CA ALA A 393 -7.71 -6.28 -9.28
C ALA A 393 -9.13 -6.80 -9.57
N ALA A 394 -9.28 -7.74 -10.50
CA ALA A 394 -10.54 -8.42 -10.79
C ALA A 394 -10.87 -9.55 -9.79
N GLY A 395 -9.94 -9.92 -8.90
CA GLY A 395 -10.14 -10.97 -7.91
C GLY A 395 -9.88 -12.38 -8.44
N ALA A 396 -9.03 -12.55 -9.46
CA ALA A 396 -8.64 -13.88 -9.96
C ALA A 396 -7.95 -14.68 -8.85
N THR A 397 -8.44 -15.91 -8.61
CA THR A 397 -7.81 -16.85 -7.68
C THR A 397 -6.56 -17.45 -8.31
N GLU A 398 -5.65 -17.99 -7.49
CA GLU A 398 -4.34 -18.50 -7.94
C GLU A 398 -4.48 -19.52 -9.09
N ASP A 399 -5.51 -20.35 -9.05
CA ASP A 399 -5.82 -21.38 -10.06
C ASP A 399 -6.49 -20.85 -11.33
N GLN A 400 -7.00 -19.62 -11.34
CA GLN A 400 -7.60 -18.93 -12.49
C GLN A 400 -6.70 -17.85 -13.08
N PHE A 401 -5.67 -17.45 -12.34
CA PHE A 401 -4.90 -16.24 -12.60
C PHE A 401 -4.23 -16.25 -13.99
N ASP A 402 -3.52 -17.31 -14.31
CA ASP A 402 -2.78 -17.40 -15.58
C ASP A 402 -3.74 -17.50 -16.78
N GLU A 403 -4.86 -18.21 -16.66
CA GLU A 403 -5.86 -18.30 -17.72
C GLU A 403 -6.56 -16.95 -17.98
N VAL A 404 -6.87 -16.20 -16.92
CA VAL A 404 -7.44 -14.85 -17.04
C VAL A 404 -6.45 -13.92 -17.74
N VAL A 405 -5.18 -13.97 -17.35
CA VAL A 405 -4.10 -13.18 -17.96
C VAL A 405 -3.95 -13.50 -19.45
N ASP A 406 -3.91 -14.79 -19.81
CA ASP A 406 -3.76 -15.22 -21.20
C ASP A 406 -4.96 -14.79 -22.07
N ARG A 407 -6.18 -14.88 -21.56
CA ARG A 407 -7.38 -14.44 -22.27
C ARG A 407 -7.48 -12.92 -22.41
N LEU A 408 -7.05 -12.16 -21.39
CA LEU A 408 -6.95 -10.69 -21.48
C LEU A 408 -5.97 -10.27 -22.58
N ILE A 409 -4.83 -10.95 -22.66
CA ILE A 409 -3.80 -10.67 -23.68
C ILE A 409 -4.32 -11.04 -25.06
N ALA A 410 -4.90 -12.22 -25.22
CA ALA A 410 -5.44 -12.70 -26.48
C ALA A 410 -6.59 -11.84 -27.01
N GLY A 411 -7.43 -11.31 -26.11
CA GLY A 411 -8.56 -10.44 -26.45
C GLY A 411 -8.18 -8.98 -26.73
N GLY A 412 -7.00 -8.54 -26.31
CA GLY A 412 -6.51 -7.17 -26.48
C GLY A 412 -7.14 -6.11 -25.56
N ASP A 413 -8.22 -6.45 -24.86
CA ASP A 413 -8.91 -5.58 -23.91
C ASP A 413 -8.49 -5.88 -22.46
N ILE A 414 -7.38 -5.26 -22.01
CA ILE A 414 -6.85 -5.46 -20.68
C ILE A 414 -7.48 -4.44 -19.71
N LYS A 415 -8.70 -4.76 -19.27
CA LYS A 415 -9.48 -3.95 -18.34
C LYS A 415 -10.10 -4.82 -17.25
N VAL A 416 -10.27 -4.27 -16.06
CA VAL A 416 -10.81 -5.00 -14.89
C VAL A 416 -12.18 -5.62 -15.18
N TRP A 417 -13.05 -4.90 -15.88
CA TRP A 417 -14.37 -5.43 -16.29
C TRP A 417 -14.23 -6.66 -17.21
N ARG A 418 -13.28 -6.64 -18.16
CA ARG A 418 -13.05 -7.79 -19.06
C ARG A 418 -12.46 -9.00 -18.32
N ALA A 419 -11.56 -8.76 -17.36
CA ALA A 419 -11.06 -9.82 -16.49
C ALA A 419 -12.19 -10.47 -15.68
N ARG A 420 -13.12 -9.67 -15.18
CA ARG A 420 -14.33 -10.17 -14.47
C ARG A 420 -15.24 -10.99 -15.37
N GLU A 421 -15.45 -10.58 -16.62
CA GLU A 421 -16.20 -11.40 -17.60
C GLU A 421 -15.51 -12.74 -17.85
N ILE A 422 -14.20 -12.76 -18.05
CA ILE A 422 -13.42 -13.98 -18.24
C ILE A 422 -13.54 -14.89 -17.00
N LEU A 423 -13.48 -14.31 -15.80
CA LEU A 423 -13.67 -15.07 -14.56
C LEU A 423 -15.07 -15.68 -14.45
N ALA A 424 -16.10 -14.95 -14.88
CA ALA A 424 -17.47 -15.46 -14.95
C ALA A 424 -17.59 -16.63 -15.96
N GLU A 425 -17.03 -16.48 -17.17
CA GLU A 425 -16.98 -17.54 -18.19
C GLU A 425 -16.24 -18.80 -17.70
N LEU A 426 -15.14 -18.63 -16.96
CA LEU A 426 -14.38 -19.74 -16.35
C LEU A 426 -15.16 -20.44 -15.25
N GLY A 427 -15.92 -19.68 -14.46
CA GLY A 427 -16.85 -20.18 -13.46
C GLY A 427 -17.99 -21.01 -14.11
N GLU A 428 -18.57 -20.51 -15.21
CA GLU A 428 -19.62 -21.24 -15.96
C GLU A 428 -19.11 -22.51 -16.64
N ASN A 429 -17.93 -22.49 -17.22
CA ASN A 429 -17.31 -23.65 -17.86
C ASN A 429 -16.92 -24.73 -16.86
N ARG A 430 -16.45 -24.37 -15.67
CA ARG A 430 -16.22 -25.30 -14.56
C ARG A 430 -17.54 -25.87 -14.04
N SER A 431 -18.60 -25.08 -13.98
CA SER A 431 -19.94 -25.55 -13.61
C SER A 431 -20.54 -26.51 -14.66
N LYS A 432 -20.24 -26.31 -15.95
CA LYS A 432 -20.65 -27.23 -17.04
C LYS A 432 -19.85 -28.54 -17.03
N ALA A 433 -18.55 -28.50 -16.75
CA ALA A 433 -17.69 -29.67 -16.60
C ALA A 433 -18.03 -30.47 -15.31
N ALA A 434 -18.35 -29.79 -14.23
CA ALA A 434 -18.77 -30.40 -12.96
C ALA A 434 -20.20 -31.01 -13.05
N ARG A 435 -21.04 -30.51 -13.95
CA ARG A 435 -22.39 -31.09 -14.20
C ARG A 435 -22.37 -32.47 -14.88
N SER A 436 -21.19 -32.91 -15.40
CA SER A 436 -21.03 -34.27 -15.94
C SER A 436 -20.61 -35.31 -14.88
N THR A 437 -20.25 -34.93 -13.69
CA THR A 437 -19.72 -35.83 -12.65
C THR A 437 -20.00 -35.43 -11.20
N THR A 438 -21.07 -34.76 -10.86
CA THR A 438 -21.67 -34.82 -9.51
C THR A 438 -22.86 -33.87 -9.39
N ARG A 439 -23.88 -34.31 -8.65
CA ARG A 439 -25.09 -33.59 -8.25
C ARG A 439 -24.79 -32.19 -7.71
N SER A 440 -25.60 -31.24 -8.20
CA SER A 440 -25.82 -29.85 -7.75
C SER A 440 -25.42 -29.55 -6.31
N ALA A 441 -24.46 -28.63 -6.13
CA ALA A 441 -24.40 -27.78 -4.94
C ALA A 441 -25.36 -26.58 -5.21
N GLU A 442 -26.51 -26.59 -4.60
CA GLU A 442 -27.41 -25.44 -4.48
C GLU A 442 -26.71 -24.31 -3.77
N PRO A 443 -27.04 -23.01 -4.04
CA PRO A 443 -26.48 -21.89 -3.31
C PRO A 443 -26.78 -22.06 -1.83
N GLU A 444 -25.78 -21.77 -0.99
CA GLU A 444 -25.84 -21.92 0.45
C GLU A 444 -26.96 -21.02 1.02
N VAL A 445 -28.15 -21.55 1.11
CA VAL A 445 -29.23 -21.03 1.96
C VAL A 445 -28.77 -21.39 3.38
N ILE A 446 -28.23 -20.39 4.10
CA ILE A 446 -27.82 -20.58 5.48
C ILE A 446 -29.10 -20.64 6.33
N GLY A 447 -29.65 -21.84 6.49
CA GLY A 447 -30.78 -22.07 7.38
C GLY A 447 -30.39 -21.92 8.84
N HIS A 448 -31.34 -21.51 9.68
CA HIS A 448 -31.23 -21.57 11.13
C HIS A 448 -31.10 -23.04 11.55
N GLY A 449 -29.88 -23.52 11.82
CA GLY A 449 -29.67 -24.82 12.44
C GLY A 449 -30.05 -24.73 13.92
N ASP A 450 -30.89 -25.62 14.37
CA ASP A 450 -31.22 -25.85 15.78
C ASP A 450 -29.98 -26.28 16.56
N ALA A 451 -29.28 -25.33 17.14
CA ALA A 451 -28.28 -25.61 18.19
C ALA A 451 -28.12 -24.37 19.08
N VAL A 452 -28.77 -24.37 20.21
CA VAL A 452 -28.44 -23.55 21.37
C VAL A 452 -27.06 -24.00 21.87
N GLY A 453 -26.00 -23.41 21.34
CA GLY A 453 -24.59 -23.63 21.70
C GLY A 453 -23.90 -22.28 21.87
N ASP A 454 -22.59 -22.28 22.12
CA ASP A 454 -21.74 -21.11 22.38
C ASP A 454 -21.62 -20.18 21.16
N MET A 455 -22.75 -19.63 20.71
CA MET A 455 -22.85 -18.79 19.51
C MET A 455 -23.38 -17.41 19.87
N GLY A 456 -22.85 -16.39 19.18
CA GLY A 456 -23.40 -15.04 19.10
C GLY A 456 -23.87 -14.76 17.68
N TYR A 457 -25.07 -14.18 17.53
CA TYR A 457 -25.66 -13.90 16.22
C TYR A 457 -25.15 -12.57 15.65
N GLY A 458 -24.90 -12.52 14.34
CA GLY A 458 -24.78 -11.28 13.59
C GLY A 458 -26.14 -10.60 13.47
N LYS A 459 -26.16 -9.33 13.00
CA LYS A 459 -27.39 -8.54 12.90
C LYS A 459 -27.46 -7.71 11.62
N ILE A 460 -28.67 -7.32 11.28
CA ILE A 460 -28.98 -6.26 10.32
C ILE A 460 -29.93 -5.26 10.98
N ILE A 461 -29.84 -4.01 10.57
CA ILE A 461 -30.87 -3.01 10.84
C ILE A 461 -31.75 -2.93 9.60
N VAL A 462 -33.03 -3.13 9.78
CA VAL A 462 -34.02 -3.14 8.69
C VAL A 462 -34.47 -1.72 8.39
N LEU A 463 -34.78 -0.93 9.43
CA LEU A 463 -35.18 0.48 9.39
C LEU A 463 -34.72 1.18 10.67
N GLY A 464 -34.36 2.47 10.60
CA GLY A 464 -34.06 3.25 11.78
C GLY A 464 -32.59 3.52 12.07
N GLU A 465 -31.68 3.27 11.12
CA GLU A 465 -30.26 3.59 11.24
C GLU A 465 -30.06 5.08 11.55
N HIS A 466 -29.03 5.40 12.28
CA HIS A 466 -28.68 6.73 12.77
C HIS A 466 -29.72 7.39 13.65
N SER A 467 -31.01 7.42 13.29
CA SER A 467 -32.10 8.05 14.09
C SER A 467 -32.24 7.43 15.48
N VAL A 468 -31.96 6.13 15.62
CA VAL A 468 -31.98 5.40 16.90
C VAL A 468 -31.01 5.98 17.95
N VAL A 469 -29.91 6.59 17.52
CA VAL A 469 -28.92 7.24 18.39
C VAL A 469 -29.52 8.52 19.02
N TYR A 470 -30.60 9.06 18.40
CA TYR A 470 -31.27 10.28 18.78
C TYR A 470 -32.70 10.03 19.39
N GLY A 471 -32.90 8.82 19.94
CA GLY A 471 -34.15 8.50 20.69
C GLY A 471 -35.31 8.05 19.82
N ARG A 472 -35.08 7.66 18.55
CA ARG A 472 -36.09 7.13 17.63
C ARG A 472 -36.06 5.61 17.60
N HIS A 473 -37.09 5.00 17.01
CA HIS A 473 -37.19 3.56 16.88
C HIS A 473 -36.30 3.01 15.80
N ALA A 474 -35.84 1.77 15.98
CA ALA A 474 -35.21 0.98 14.93
C ALA A 474 -35.75 -0.45 14.94
N ILE A 475 -35.93 -1.02 13.75
CA ILE A 475 -36.20 -2.44 13.56
C ILE A 475 -34.86 -3.12 13.27
N ALA A 476 -34.50 -4.11 14.07
CA ALA A 476 -33.30 -4.89 13.86
C ALA A 476 -33.58 -6.39 13.94
N ALA A 477 -32.87 -7.18 13.14
CA ALA A 477 -33.07 -8.61 13.05
C ALA A 477 -31.72 -9.37 13.13
N PRO A 478 -31.70 -10.56 13.75
CA PRO A 478 -30.54 -11.43 13.72
C PRO A 478 -30.36 -12.02 12.31
N ILE A 479 -29.13 -12.38 11.99
CA ILE A 479 -28.78 -13.13 10.78
C ILE A 479 -28.12 -14.45 11.16
N PRO A 480 -28.24 -15.51 10.33
CA PRO A 480 -27.65 -16.82 10.60
C PRO A 480 -26.12 -16.84 10.46
N LEU A 481 -25.51 -15.73 10.04
CA LEU A 481 -24.06 -15.52 10.19
C LEU A 481 -23.76 -15.31 11.68
N ASN A 482 -23.05 -16.25 12.29
CA ASN A 482 -22.78 -16.26 13.72
C ASN A 482 -21.28 -16.32 14.02
N VAL A 483 -20.93 -16.10 15.26
CA VAL A 483 -19.62 -16.40 15.83
C VAL A 483 -19.78 -17.55 16.80
N ARG A 484 -18.97 -18.59 16.67
CA ARG A 484 -18.88 -19.68 17.62
C ARG A 484 -17.56 -19.59 18.36
N ALA A 485 -17.56 -19.89 19.64
CA ALA A 485 -16.36 -19.99 20.46
C ALA A 485 -16.26 -21.35 21.16
N GLU A 486 -15.06 -21.85 21.33
CA GLU A 486 -14.74 -23.02 22.15
C GLU A 486 -13.70 -22.63 23.17
N VAL A 487 -13.91 -22.98 24.43
CA VAL A 487 -12.96 -22.72 25.51
C VAL A 487 -12.51 -24.05 26.08
N ARG A 488 -11.19 -24.23 26.24
CA ARG A 488 -10.58 -25.41 26.84
C ARG A 488 -9.63 -24.97 27.97
N PRO A 489 -9.69 -25.61 29.15
CA PRO A 489 -8.76 -25.32 30.22
C PRO A 489 -7.32 -25.66 29.78
N GLN A 490 -6.36 -24.84 30.19
CA GLN A 490 -4.93 -25.11 30.04
C GLN A 490 -4.15 -24.58 31.24
N PRO A 491 -2.89 -25.01 31.50
CA PRO A 491 -2.07 -24.44 32.55
C PRO A 491 -1.65 -23.00 32.24
N GLU A 492 -1.71 -22.15 33.24
CA GLU A 492 -1.01 -20.87 33.43
C GLU A 492 -1.38 -19.64 32.59
N GLN A 493 -1.96 -19.72 31.39
CA GLN A 493 -2.21 -18.49 30.57
C GLN A 493 -3.53 -18.54 29.81
N ILE A 494 -3.97 -17.38 29.34
CA ILE A 494 -5.10 -17.25 28.42
C ILE A 494 -4.55 -17.05 27.01
N ASP A 495 -4.93 -17.95 26.08
CA ASP A 495 -4.61 -17.86 24.66
C ASP A 495 -5.90 -17.64 23.87
N LEU A 496 -5.91 -16.67 22.95
CA LEU A 496 -7.01 -16.39 22.02
C LEU A 496 -6.56 -16.64 20.58
N LEU A 497 -7.30 -17.47 19.85
CA LEU A 497 -7.04 -17.77 18.45
C LEU A 497 -8.30 -17.52 17.62
N ILE A 498 -8.22 -16.63 16.61
CA ILE A 498 -9.28 -16.38 15.62
C ILE A 498 -8.67 -16.49 14.22
N PRO A 499 -8.54 -17.71 13.68
CA PRO A 499 -7.77 -17.96 12.45
C PRO A 499 -8.27 -17.14 11.25
N ARG A 500 -9.61 -17.04 11.07
CA ARG A 500 -10.22 -16.31 9.96
C ARG A 500 -9.97 -14.79 9.99
N TRP A 501 -9.62 -14.24 11.15
CA TRP A 501 -9.30 -12.82 11.31
C TRP A 501 -7.80 -12.57 11.46
N GLY A 502 -6.97 -13.62 11.40
CA GLY A 502 -5.51 -13.53 11.56
C GLY A 502 -5.09 -13.08 12.97
N VAL A 503 -5.88 -13.44 14.01
CA VAL A 503 -5.62 -13.03 15.39
C VAL A 503 -5.12 -14.23 16.19
N GLU A 504 -3.92 -14.09 16.79
CA GLU A 504 -3.36 -14.95 17.81
C GLU A 504 -2.83 -14.06 18.93
N MET A 505 -3.29 -14.26 20.15
CA MET A 505 -2.93 -13.44 21.32
C MET A 505 -2.67 -14.30 22.54
N ARG A 506 -1.57 -14.02 23.26
CA ARG A 506 -1.20 -14.61 24.55
C ARG A 506 -1.25 -13.54 25.63
N PHE A 507 -1.96 -13.80 26.71
CA PHE A 507 -2.24 -12.81 27.76
C PHE A 507 -1.18 -12.76 28.87
N SER A 508 -0.05 -13.46 28.72
CA SER A 508 1.05 -13.51 29.70
C SER A 508 2.16 -12.49 29.46
N GLU A 509 2.15 -11.73 28.40
CA GLU A 509 3.22 -10.76 28.08
C GLU A 509 2.78 -9.31 28.36
N PRO A 510 3.49 -8.56 29.23
CA PRO A 510 3.20 -7.17 29.53
C PRO A 510 3.94 -6.18 28.61
N GLU A 511 3.98 -6.40 27.29
CA GLU A 511 4.61 -5.46 26.36
C GLU A 511 3.77 -5.22 25.09
N GLY A 512 3.18 -4.02 24.99
CA GLY A 512 2.49 -3.51 23.83
C GLY A 512 1.22 -2.75 24.20
N LYS A 513 0.77 -1.80 23.35
CA LYS A 513 -0.56 -1.17 23.47
C LYS A 513 -1.63 -2.26 23.60
N ILE A 514 -2.28 -2.32 24.76
CA ILE A 514 -3.38 -3.25 25.03
C ILE A 514 -4.45 -3.01 23.96
N SER A 515 -4.71 -4.01 23.11
CA SER A 515 -5.75 -3.89 22.09
C SER A 515 -7.13 -3.93 22.72
N SER A 516 -8.14 -3.31 22.10
CA SER A 516 -9.52 -3.36 22.58
C SER A 516 -10.05 -4.80 22.72
N LEU A 517 -9.52 -5.73 21.93
CA LEU A 517 -9.84 -7.16 22.00
C LEU A 517 -9.23 -7.81 23.27
N HIS A 518 -8.00 -7.46 23.63
CA HIS A 518 -7.37 -7.89 24.87
C HIS A 518 -8.17 -7.41 26.09
N GLU A 519 -8.49 -6.11 26.14
CA GLU A 519 -9.32 -5.54 27.22
C GLU A 519 -10.68 -6.22 27.31
N SER A 520 -11.29 -6.55 26.16
CA SER A 520 -12.59 -7.23 26.11
C SER A 520 -12.53 -8.63 26.71
N ILE A 521 -11.55 -9.42 26.36
CA ILE A 521 -11.40 -10.79 26.91
C ILE A 521 -11.03 -10.75 28.40
N THR A 522 -10.18 -9.83 28.81
CA THR A 522 -9.83 -9.62 30.22
C THR A 522 -11.05 -9.25 31.03
N LEU A 523 -11.87 -8.28 30.56
CA LEU A 523 -13.11 -7.90 31.24
C LEU A 523 -14.08 -9.09 31.38
N ILE A 524 -14.25 -9.91 30.34
CA ILE A 524 -15.10 -11.10 30.39
C ILE A 524 -14.58 -12.07 31.45
N ALA A 525 -13.28 -12.39 31.45
CA ALA A 525 -12.68 -13.32 32.41
C ALA A 525 -12.79 -12.81 33.86
N GLU A 526 -12.57 -11.52 34.11
CA GLU A 526 -12.72 -10.88 35.43
C GLU A 526 -14.16 -10.95 35.92
N ARG A 527 -15.14 -10.58 35.07
CA ARG A 527 -16.56 -10.58 35.44
C ARG A 527 -17.11 -11.99 35.70
N LEU A 528 -16.55 -13.01 35.05
CA LEU A 528 -16.86 -14.43 35.30
C LEU A 528 -16.07 -15.01 36.48
N GLY A 529 -15.10 -14.30 37.05
CA GLY A 529 -14.26 -14.76 38.15
C GLY A 529 -13.31 -15.89 37.74
N VAL A 530 -12.83 -15.88 36.49
CA VAL A 530 -11.93 -16.91 35.91
C VAL A 530 -10.64 -16.31 35.33
N ALA A 531 -10.33 -15.06 35.67
CA ALA A 531 -9.14 -14.38 35.16
C ALA A 531 -7.80 -15.03 35.60
N ASP A 532 -7.83 -15.73 36.71
CA ASP A 532 -6.71 -16.51 37.28
C ASP A 532 -6.59 -17.93 36.70
N ARG A 533 -7.49 -18.32 35.81
CA ARG A 533 -7.52 -19.66 35.21
C ARG A 533 -6.96 -19.62 33.79
N GLY A 534 -5.98 -20.47 33.53
CA GLY A 534 -5.45 -20.66 32.18
C GLY A 534 -6.49 -21.29 31.28
N MET A 535 -6.65 -20.74 30.05
CA MET A 535 -7.58 -21.26 29.06
C MET A 535 -7.14 -20.93 27.63
N ARG A 536 -7.49 -21.80 26.71
CA ARG A 536 -7.41 -21.54 25.27
C ARG A 536 -8.80 -21.27 24.72
N ILE A 537 -8.95 -20.16 23.99
CA ILE A 537 -10.18 -19.69 23.38
C ILE A 537 -10.01 -19.75 21.86
N ASP A 538 -10.66 -20.72 21.22
CA ASP A 538 -10.70 -20.86 19.78
C ASP A 538 -12.01 -20.26 19.25
N VAL A 539 -11.95 -19.27 18.33
CA VAL A 539 -13.12 -18.57 17.81
C VAL A 539 -13.26 -18.78 16.30
N PHE A 540 -14.48 -19.11 15.88
CA PHE A 540 -14.85 -19.43 14.50
C PHE A 540 -15.91 -18.46 13.97
N PRO A 541 -15.53 -17.26 13.50
CA PRO A 541 -16.49 -16.28 13.01
C PRO A 541 -16.97 -16.65 11.59
N ARG A 542 -18.32 -16.63 11.40
CA ARG A 542 -18.96 -16.61 10.08
C ARG A 542 -19.37 -15.18 9.68
N VAL A 543 -19.51 -14.27 10.64
CA VAL A 543 -19.79 -12.86 10.41
C VAL A 543 -18.52 -12.16 9.88
N PRO A 544 -18.59 -11.45 8.75
CA PRO A 544 -17.46 -10.66 8.24
C PRO A 544 -17.08 -9.52 9.20
N ARG A 545 -15.76 -9.30 9.37
CA ARG A 545 -15.26 -8.23 10.24
C ARG A 545 -15.44 -6.86 9.60
N ALA A 546 -15.80 -5.84 10.39
CA ALA A 546 -15.86 -4.42 9.98
C ALA A 546 -16.89 -4.10 8.87
N ASN A 547 -17.97 -4.87 8.74
CA ASN A 547 -19.05 -4.64 7.76
C ASN A 547 -20.36 -4.14 8.40
N GLY A 548 -20.37 -3.71 9.66
CA GLY A 548 -21.58 -3.23 10.33
C GLY A 548 -22.59 -4.30 10.72
N LEU A 549 -22.24 -5.59 10.61
CA LEU A 549 -23.10 -6.75 10.86
C LEU A 549 -23.03 -7.28 12.30
N GLY A 550 -22.53 -6.50 13.27
CA GLY A 550 -22.51 -6.86 14.70
C GLY A 550 -21.46 -7.92 15.09
N ALA A 551 -20.36 -8.04 14.35
CA ALA A 551 -19.32 -9.06 14.59
C ALA A 551 -18.67 -8.97 15.99
N SER A 552 -18.50 -7.76 16.55
CA SER A 552 -17.92 -7.53 17.88
C SER A 552 -18.80 -8.08 18.99
N ALA A 553 -20.08 -7.70 19.00
CA ALA A 553 -21.04 -8.19 19.97
C ALA A 553 -21.28 -9.72 19.86
N ALA A 554 -21.31 -10.24 18.63
CA ALA A 554 -21.43 -11.68 18.39
C ALA A 554 -20.22 -12.44 18.95
N LEU A 555 -19.01 -11.90 18.82
CA LEU A 555 -17.79 -12.45 19.42
C LEU A 555 -17.89 -12.44 20.96
N ALA A 556 -18.26 -11.29 21.54
CA ALA A 556 -18.38 -11.15 23.00
C ALA A 556 -19.36 -12.18 23.57
N VAL A 557 -20.57 -12.30 22.98
CA VAL A 557 -21.59 -13.26 23.43
C VAL A 557 -21.09 -14.71 23.29
N ALA A 558 -20.46 -15.07 22.18
CA ALA A 558 -19.92 -16.41 21.97
C ALA A 558 -18.85 -16.77 23.00
N VAL A 559 -17.91 -15.84 23.28
CA VAL A 559 -16.85 -16.07 24.28
C VAL A 559 -17.42 -16.14 25.70
N ILE A 560 -18.37 -15.27 26.06
CA ILE A 560 -19.03 -15.32 27.37
C ILE A 560 -19.71 -16.67 27.59
N ARG A 561 -20.48 -17.14 26.61
CA ARG A 561 -21.16 -18.44 26.67
C ARG A 561 -20.17 -19.61 26.78
N ALA A 562 -19.12 -19.60 25.97
CA ALA A 562 -18.11 -20.65 25.95
C ALA A 562 -17.31 -20.69 27.27
N MET A 563 -16.93 -19.54 27.84
CA MET A 563 -16.26 -19.47 29.15
C MET A 563 -17.20 -19.92 30.26
N ALA A 564 -18.44 -19.43 30.30
CA ALA A 564 -19.42 -19.79 31.28
C ALA A 564 -19.66 -21.33 31.31
N ARG A 565 -19.77 -21.96 30.12
CA ARG A 565 -19.91 -23.38 29.97
C ARG A 565 -18.66 -24.14 30.45
N CYS A 566 -17.46 -23.69 30.04
CA CYS A 566 -16.20 -24.33 30.37
C CYS A 566 -15.97 -24.42 31.89
N PHE A 567 -16.40 -23.40 32.62
CA PHE A 567 -16.20 -23.28 34.08
C PHE A 567 -17.47 -23.53 34.91
N ASP A 568 -18.53 -24.08 34.30
CA ASP A 568 -19.83 -24.40 34.91
C ASP A 568 -20.49 -23.19 35.62
N ILE A 569 -20.40 -22.02 34.99
CA ILE A 569 -21.01 -20.77 35.50
C ILE A 569 -22.39 -20.61 34.89
N LYS A 570 -23.42 -20.58 35.74
CA LYS A 570 -24.81 -20.36 35.29
C LYS A 570 -25.08 -18.88 35.09
N MET A 571 -25.45 -18.51 33.89
CA MET A 571 -25.82 -17.15 33.50
C MET A 571 -27.18 -17.16 32.79
N SER A 572 -28.01 -16.19 33.11
CA SER A 572 -29.20 -15.89 32.30
C SER A 572 -28.82 -15.16 31.02
N GLU A 573 -29.62 -15.25 29.96
CA GLU A 573 -29.42 -14.50 28.70
C GLU A 573 -29.32 -12.98 28.95
N ARG A 574 -30.00 -12.47 29.97
CA ARG A 574 -29.94 -11.05 30.35
C ARG A 574 -28.58 -10.66 30.96
N GLU A 575 -27.97 -11.53 31.75
CA GLU A 575 -26.64 -11.31 32.31
C GLU A 575 -25.58 -11.37 31.18
N ILE A 576 -25.71 -12.31 30.26
CA ILE A 576 -24.86 -12.40 29.06
C ILE A 576 -24.95 -11.12 28.23
N SER A 577 -26.18 -10.64 27.94
CA SER A 577 -26.41 -9.41 27.18
C SER A 577 -25.82 -8.17 27.87
N ASN A 578 -25.94 -8.08 29.21
CA ASN A 578 -25.40 -6.96 29.97
C ASN A 578 -23.86 -6.98 29.96
N LEU A 579 -23.24 -8.15 30.10
CA LEU A 579 -21.78 -8.28 30.04
C LEU A 579 -21.25 -7.98 28.62
N ALA A 580 -21.95 -8.46 27.59
CA ALA A 580 -21.62 -8.12 26.20
C ALA A 580 -21.76 -6.61 25.92
N PHE A 581 -22.74 -5.94 26.52
CA PHE A 581 -22.88 -4.48 26.43
C PHE A 581 -21.70 -3.74 27.09
N ASP A 582 -21.18 -4.22 28.22
CA ASP A 582 -19.99 -3.65 28.86
C ASP A 582 -18.74 -3.84 27.97
N VAL A 583 -18.61 -4.97 27.28
CA VAL A 583 -17.55 -5.22 26.30
C VAL A 583 -17.67 -4.28 25.10
N GLU A 584 -18.88 -4.05 24.58
CA GLU A 584 -19.10 -3.12 23.47
C GLU A 584 -18.70 -1.67 23.80
N LYS A 585 -18.74 -1.25 25.07
CA LYS A 585 -18.23 0.07 25.50
C LYS A 585 -16.73 0.22 25.26
N ILE A 586 -15.96 -0.86 25.39
CA ILE A 586 -14.52 -0.87 25.14
C ILE A 586 -14.26 -0.60 23.64
N ALA A 587 -15.02 -1.26 22.77
CA ALA A 587 -14.83 -1.19 21.33
C ALA A 587 -15.40 0.12 20.72
N HIS A 588 -16.53 0.62 21.22
CA HIS A 588 -17.34 1.66 20.58
C HIS A 588 -17.65 2.87 21.46
N GLY A 589 -17.17 2.91 22.71
CA GLY A 589 -17.37 4.00 23.65
C GLY A 589 -18.82 4.15 24.13
N THR A 590 -19.75 4.50 23.26
CA THR A 590 -21.18 4.69 23.56
C THR A 590 -22.08 3.83 22.67
N PRO A 591 -22.13 2.49 22.87
CA PRO A 591 -22.96 1.60 22.06
C PRO A 591 -24.45 1.85 22.28
N SER A 592 -25.27 1.62 21.25
CA SER A 592 -26.74 1.74 21.33
C SER A 592 -27.37 0.68 22.26
N GLY A 593 -26.82 -0.53 22.23
CA GLY A 593 -27.37 -1.71 22.91
C GLY A 593 -28.14 -2.66 21.99
N ILE A 594 -28.26 -2.33 20.71
CA ILE A 594 -28.92 -3.20 19.70
C ILE A 594 -28.08 -4.46 19.46
N ASP A 595 -26.76 -4.28 19.23
CA ASP A 595 -25.87 -5.33 18.78
C ASP A 595 -25.73 -6.46 19.81
N ASN A 596 -25.50 -6.14 21.09
CA ASN A 596 -25.46 -7.13 22.17
C ASN A 596 -26.83 -7.81 22.41
N THR A 597 -27.93 -7.08 22.25
CA THR A 597 -29.28 -7.65 22.38
C THR A 597 -29.55 -8.69 21.31
N LEU A 598 -29.32 -8.34 20.03
CA LEU A 598 -29.53 -9.29 18.92
C LEU A 598 -28.56 -10.46 18.95
N ALA A 599 -27.28 -10.20 19.26
CA ALA A 599 -26.27 -11.25 19.41
C ALA A 599 -26.65 -12.29 20.46
N THR A 600 -27.33 -11.86 21.53
CA THR A 600 -27.74 -12.72 22.64
C THR A 600 -29.07 -13.42 22.37
N PHE A 601 -30.14 -12.67 22.03
CA PHE A 601 -31.50 -13.21 22.02
C PHE A 601 -31.89 -13.83 20.68
N GLY A 602 -31.23 -13.50 19.57
CA GLY A 602 -31.43 -14.14 18.28
C GLY A 602 -32.84 -13.99 17.67
N ARG A 603 -33.56 -12.91 17.93
CA ARG A 603 -34.92 -12.64 17.44
C ARG A 603 -35.10 -11.19 16.99
N PRO A 604 -35.98 -10.89 16.02
CA PRO A 604 -36.26 -9.53 15.57
C PRO A 604 -36.86 -8.68 16.66
N ILE A 605 -36.43 -7.43 16.74
CA ILE A 605 -36.86 -6.47 17.78
C ILE A 605 -37.19 -5.10 17.20
N LEU A 606 -38.15 -4.41 17.83
CA LEU A 606 -38.25 -2.97 17.81
C LEU A 606 -37.49 -2.42 19.02
N PHE A 607 -36.54 -1.54 18.74
CA PHE A 607 -35.66 -0.96 19.74
C PHE A 607 -35.78 0.55 19.78
N ARG A 608 -35.81 1.13 20.99
CA ARG A 608 -35.71 2.57 21.23
C ARG A 608 -34.94 2.85 22.49
N LYS A 609 -34.19 3.95 22.49
CA LYS A 609 -33.48 4.41 23.69
C LYS A 609 -33.44 5.94 23.73
N ASP A 610 -34.18 6.54 24.65
CA ASP A 610 -34.39 8.01 24.70
C ASP A 610 -33.09 8.82 24.91
N ASN A 611 -32.15 8.29 25.68
CA ASN A 611 -30.85 8.91 25.90
C ASN A 611 -29.79 7.83 26.25
N PRO A 612 -28.50 8.16 26.23
CA PRO A 612 -27.40 7.18 26.47
C PRO A 612 -27.49 6.46 27.83
N THR A 613 -28.12 7.05 28.83
CA THR A 613 -28.23 6.48 30.19
C THR A 613 -29.59 5.81 30.45
N ALA A 614 -30.57 6.00 29.56
CA ALA A 614 -31.89 5.38 29.69
C ALA A 614 -31.83 3.86 29.48
N ARG A 615 -32.77 3.15 30.10
CA ARG A 615 -32.99 1.74 29.76
C ARG A 615 -33.64 1.66 28.38
N PRO A 616 -33.16 0.81 27.47
CA PRO A 616 -33.80 0.66 26.18
C PRO A 616 -35.19 0.03 26.32
N GLU A 617 -36.10 0.50 25.50
CA GLU A 617 -37.39 -0.16 25.23
C GLU A 617 -37.14 -1.21 24.14
N ILE A 618 -37.40 -2.47 24.44
CA ILE A 618 -37.20 -3.61 23.51
C ILE A 618 -38.54 -4.34 23.42
N ARG A 619 -39.06 -4.45 22.21
CA ARG A 619 -40.28 -5.23 21.91
C ARG A 619 -39.94 -6.27 20.85
N ASP A 620 -40.21 -7.55 21.14
CA ASP A 620 -40.10 -8.61 20.18
C ASP A 620 -41.07 -8.41 19.03
N LEU A 621 -40.63 -8.65 17.80
CA LEU A 621 -41.45 -8.55 16.60
C LEU A 621 -41.82 -9.92 16.06
N ALA A 622 -43.12 -10.11 15.77
CA ALA A 622 -43.60 -11.28 15.05
C ALA A 622 -43.67 -10.98 13.56
N THR A 623 -43.32 -11.96 12.75
CA THR A 623 -43.46 -11.91 11.29
C THR A 623 -44.54 -12.93 10.88
N ALA A 624 -45.49 -12.54 10.04
CA ALA A 624 -46.55 -13.46 9.57
C ALA A 624 -45.98 -14.59 8.69
N ARG A 625 -44.88 -14.35 8.01
CA ARG A 625 -44.12 -15.30 7.20
C ARG A 625 -42.62 -14.92 7.23
N PRO A 626 -41.71 -15.88 6.93
CA PRO A 626 -40.32 -15.55 6.69
C PRO A 626 -40.18 -14.52 5.57
N ILE A 627 -39.36 -13.49 5.79
CA ILE A 627 -39.07 -12.43 4.80
C ILE A 627 -37.71 -12.66 4.20
N PRO A 628 -37.64 -13.02 2.89
CA PRO A 628 -36.37 -13.23 2.23
C PRO A 628 -35.55 -11.93 2.12
N VAL A 629 -34.28 -12.00 2.46
CA VAL A 629 -33.36 -10.85 2.44
C VAL A 629 -32.05 -11.25 1.76
N VAL A 630 -31.56 -10.40 0.88
CA VAL A 630 -30.18 -10.45 0.38
C VAL A 630 -29.34 -9.45 1.18
N ILE A 631 -28.19 -9.87 1.65
CA ILE A 631 -27.17 -9.00 2.23
C ILE A 631 -26.03 -8.88 1.22
N GLY A 632 -25.75 -7.66 0.76
CA GLY A 632 -24.62 -7.35 -0.12
C GLY A 632 -23.49 -6.67 0.69
N LEU A 633 -22.26 -7.07 0.45
CA LEU A 633 -21.07 -6.48 1.10
C LEU A 633 -20.32 -5.57 0.12
N SER A 634 -20.09 -4.32 0.51
CA SER A 634 -19.39 -3.33 -0.32
C SER A 634 -17.88 -3.61 -0.52
N GLY A 635 -17.30 -4.47 0.32
CA GLY A 635 -15.84 -4.69 0.36
C GLY A 635 -15.06 -3.55 1.04
N VAL A 636 -15.73 -2.46 1.43
CA VAL A 636 -15.13 -1.32 2.13
C VAL A 636 -15.43 -1.43 3.63
N ALA A 637 -14.40 -1.34 4.45
CA ALA A 637 -14.56 -1.41 5.91
C ALA A 637 -15.28 -0.16 6.44
N THR A 638 -16.28 -0.35 7.28
CA THR A 638 -17.05 0.75 7.90
C THR A 638 -16.28 1.37 9.06
N LEU A 639 -16.12 2.68 9.05
CA LEU A 639 -15.68 3.48 10.18
C LEU A 639 -16.91 4.08 10.91
N THR A 640 -17.73 3.23 11.52
CA THR A 640 -19.02 3.59 12.15
C THR A 640 -18.91 4.80 13.12
N ALA A 641 -17.84 4.85 13.92
CA ALA A 641 -17.61 5.95 14.85
C ALA A 641 -17.45 7.31 14.14
N GLN A 642 -16.76 7.32 13.00
CA GLN A 642 -16.55 8.54 12.20
C GLN A 642 -17.86 9.00 11.54
N THR A 643 -18.60 8.07 10.93
CA THR A 643 -19.87 8.37 10.24
C THR A 643 -20.91 8.91 11.23
N VAL A 644 -21.07 8.26 12.39
CA VAL A 644 -21.94 8.74 13.48
C VAL A 644 -21.47 10.09 14.02
N GLY A 645 -20.15 10.31 14.14
CA GLY A 645 -19.56 11.59 14.54
C GLY A 645 -19.89 12.71 13.56
N ASN A 646 -19.81 12.45 12.25
CA ASN A 646 -20.14 13.42 11.21
C ASN A 646 -21.63 13.83 11.25
N VAL A 647 -22.54 12.86 11.38
CA VAL A 647 -23.98 13.14 11.54
C VAL A 647 -24.23 13.97 12.79
N ARG A 648 -23.56 13.66 13.92
CA ARG A 648 -23.69 14.44 15.17
C ARG A 648 -23.22 15.89 15.00
N ALA A 649 -22.08 16.10 14.36
CA ALA A 649 -21.56 17.45 14.10
C ALA A 649 -22.51 18.27 13.20
N ALA A 650 -23.06 17.62 12.16
CA ALA A 650 -24.02 18.23 11.26
C ALA A 650 -25.37 18.55 11.96
N TRP A 651 -25.85 17.63 12.77
CA TRP A 651 -27.04 17.84 13.61
C TRP A 651 -26.84 19.01 14.59
N GLN A 652 -25.73 19.10 15.31
CA GLN A 652 -25.40 20.20 16.20
C GLN A 652 -25.40 21.57 15.50
N LYS A 653 -24.98 21.58 14.21
CA LYS A 653 -24.96 22.80 13.38
C LYS A 653 -26.35 23.23 12.91
N SER A 654 -27.28 22.28 12.69
CA SER A 654 -28.63 22.53 12.16
C SER A 654 -29.68 21.59 12.77
N PRO A 655 -29.94 21.67 14.08
CA PRO A 655 -30.77 20.69 14.81
C PRO A 655 -32.13 20.45 14.17
N SER A 656 -32.91 21.52 13.93
CA SER A 656 -34.29 21.41 13.43
C SER A 656 -34.39 20.65 12.07
N ARG A 657 -33.38 20.76 11.23
CA ARG A 657 -33.36 20.08 9.94
C ARG A 657 -33.11 18.57 10.12
N TYR A 658 -32.17 18.21 10.96
CA TYR A 658 -31.83 16.80 11.21
C TYR A 658 -32.87 16.09 12.05
N GLU A 659 -33.48 16.78 13.04
CA GLU A 659 -34.63 16.24 13.82
C GLU A 659 -35.79 15.86 12.89
N ALA A 660 -36.13 16.70 11.92
CA ALA A 660 -37.18 16.39 10.93
C ALA A 660 -36.86 15.13 10.10
N ILE A 661 -35.59 14.88 9.75
CA ILE A 661 -35.16 13.64 9.07
C ILE A 661 -35.29 12.45 10.02
N PHE A 662 -34.83 12.58 11.25
CA PHE A 662 -34.94 11.53 12.26
C PHE A 662 -36.38 11.15 12.57
N ASP A 663 -37.30 12.13 12.65
CA ASP A 663 -38.73 11.90 12.84
C ASP A 663 -39.37 11.14 11.64
N GLN A 664 -38.93 11.44 10.41
CA GLN A 664 -39.40 10.71 9.25
C GLN A 664 -38.91 9.25 9.28
N ILE A 665 -37.62 8.99 9.59
CA ILE A 665 -37.09 7.66 9.76
C ILE A 665 -37.81 6.90 10.87
N ASP A 666 -38.16 7.54 11.96
CA ASP A 666 -38.97 6.97 13.06
C ASP A 666 -40.35 6.50 12.57
N GLY A 667 -41.02 7.34 11.79
CA GLY A 667 -42.30 6.99 11.19
C GLY A 667 -42.22 5.79 10.27
N LEU A 668 -41.15 5.68 9.47
CA LEU A 668 -40.90 4.50 8.60
C LEU A 668 -40.65 3.24 9.44
N ALA A 669 -39.90 3.33 10.52
CA ALA A 669 -39.66 2.21 11.42
C ALA A 669 -40.97 1.69 12.06
N LEU A 670 -41.84 2.60 12.52
CA LEU A 670 -43.13 2.20 13.07
C LEU A 670 -44.06 1.58 12.01
N ALA A 671 -44.13 2.13 10.78
CA ALA A 671 -44.88 1.54 9.68
C ALA A 671 -44.31 0.16 9.28
N GLY A 672 -42.98 -0.01 9.34
CA GLY A 672 -42.30 -1.29 9.08
C GLY A 672 -42.68 -2.39 10.06
N VAL A 673 -43.03 -2.06 11.33
CA VAL A 673 -43.57 -3.04 12.29
C VAL A 673 -44.86 -3.63 11.79
N ASP A 674 -45.77 -2.81 11.26
CA ASP A 674 -47.05 -3.27 10.75
C ASP A 674 -46.90 -4.08 9.45
N ALA A 675 -45.96 -3.67 8.56
CA ALA A 675 -45.64 -4.42 7.35
C ALA A 675 -45.09 -5.81 7.67
N LEU A 676 -44.16 -5.92 8.64
CA LEU A 676 -43.63 -7.21 9.13
C LEU A 676 -44.73 -8.10 9.72
N ALA A 677 -45.60 -7.53 10.56
CA ALA A 677 -46.69 -8.25 11.19
C ALA A 677 -47.70 -8.82 10.18
N ARG A 678 -47.93 -8.13 9.06
CA ARG A 678 -48.78 -8.61 7.94
C ARG A 678 -48.03 -9.49 6.94
N GLY A 679 -46.70 -9.53 6.97
CA GLY A 679 -45.88 -10.19 5.99
C GLY A 679 -45.88 -9.50 4.62
N ASP A 680 -46.11 -8.19 4.58
CA ASP A 680 -46.19 -7.36 3.39
C ASP A 680 -44.81 -6.92 2.95
N ILE A 681 -44.16 -7.72 2.08
CA ILE A 681 -42.79 -7.47 1.61
C ILE A 681 -42.76 -6.27 0.67
N ALA A 682 -43.82 -5.99 -0.09
CA ALA A 682 -43.87 -4.87 -1.01
C ALA A 682 -43.84 -3.54 -0.25
N GLU A 683 -44.74 -3.39 0.76
CA GLU A 683 -44.73 -2.21 1.63
C GLU A 683 -43.40 -2.08 2.37
N LEU A 684 -42.83 -3.15 2.91
CA LEU A 684 -41.53 -3.11 3.57
C LEU A 684 -40.42 -2.63 2.60
N GLY A 685 -40.47 -3.07 1.35
CA GLY A 685 -39.54 -2.65 0.30
C GLY A 685 -39.65 -1.15 0.00
N ASP A 686 -40.85 -0.62 -0.12
CA ASP A 686 -41.10 0.82 -0.33
C ASP A 686 -40.57 1.65 0.85
N LEU A 687 -40.84 1.24 2.09
CA LEU A 687 -40.31 1.89 3.30
C LEU A 687 -38.77 1.87 3.32
N MET A 688 -38.13 0.77 2.95
CA MET A 688 -36.68 0.64 2.84
C MET A 688 -36.10 1.59 1.79
N ASN A 689 -36.76 1.75 0.64
CA ASN A 689 -36.32 2.66 -0.42
C ASN A 689 -36.38 4.12 0.02
N ILE A 690 -37.43 4.52 0.75
CA ILE A 690 -37.59 5.86 1.31
C ILE A 690 -36.53 6.11 2.37
N ASP A 691 -36.31 5.15 3.28
CA ASP A 691 -35.29 5.23 4.33
C ASP A 691 -33.89 5.39 3.75
N HIS A 692 -33.57 4.68 2.67
CA HIS A 692 -32.29 4.84 1.97
C HIS A 692 -32.10 6.26 1.45
N GLY A 693 -33.13 6.88 0.90
CA GLY A 693 -33.09 8.28 0.47
C GLY A 693 -32.83 9.25 1.64
N LEU A 694 -33.43 9.00 2.81
CA LEU A 694 -33.18 9.80 4.02
C LEU A 694 -31.75 9.58 4.57
N LEU A 695 -31.26 8.36 4.53
CA LEU A 695 -29.87 8.03 4.89
C LEU A 695 -28.85 8.69 3.93
N ASN A 696 -29.17 8.80 2.65
CA ASN A 696 -28.41 9.58 1.69
C ASN A 696 -28.42 11.09 2.03
N ALA A 697 -29.57 11.63 2.47
CA ALA A 697 -29.64 13.00 2.93
C ALA A 697 -28.77 13.26 4.17
N LEU A 698 -28.57 12.25 5.02
CA LEU A 698 -27.61 12.29 6.14
C LEU A 698 -26.15 12.12 5.71
N GLN A 699 -25.87 11.86 4.42
CA GLN A 699 -24.54 11.66 3.83
C GLN A 699 -23.79 10.47 4.46
N VAL A 700 -24.50 9.38 4.73
CA VAL A 700 -23.92 8.16 5.34
C VAL A 700 -23.77 6.99 4.37
N SER A 701 -24.17 7.14 3.12
CA SER A 701 -23.94 6.14 2.07
C SER A 701 -22.54 6.27 1.45
N SER A 702 -22.14 5.27 0.66
CA SER A 702 -20.92 5.29 -0.15
C SER A 702 -21.25 4.86 -1.57
N TRP A 703 -20.33 5.13 -2.51
CA TRP A 703 -20.54 4.79 -3.91
C TRP A 703 -20.83 3.28 -4.12
N GLU A 704 -20.12 2.42 -3.44
CA GLU A 704 -20.28 0.98 -3.53
C GLU A 704 -21.64 0.51 -2.98
N ILE A 705 -22.15 1.17 -1.94
CA ILE A 705 -23.48 0.90 -1.40
C ILE A 705 -24.57 1.36 -2.39
N GLU A 706 -24.41 2.53 -3.02
CA GLU A 706 -25.33 3.02 -4.05
C GLU A 706 -25.36 2.07 -5.27
N GLU A 707 -24.20 1.59 -5.71
CA GLU A 707 -24.10 0.62 -6.81
C GLU A 707 -24.81 -0.70 -6.43
N LEU A 708 -24.58 -1.23 -5.23
CA LEU A 708 -25.24 -2.44 -4.75
C LEU A 708 -26.77 -2.27 -4.65
N VAL A 709 -27.25 -1.14 -4.18
CA VAL A 709 -28.67 -0.81 -4.08
C VAL A 709 -29.30 -0.75 -5.47
N GLU A 710 -28.65 -0.13 -6.44
CA GLU A 710 -29.13 -0.03 -7.82
C GLU A 710 -29.14 -1.40 -8.51
N ILE A 711 -28.10 -2.22 -8.32
CA ILE A 711 -28.04 -3.60 -8.80
C ILE A 711 -29.22 -4.40 -8.24
N ALA A 712 -29.50 -4.29 -6.94
CA ALA A 712 -30.59 -5.01 -6.32
C ALA A 712 -31.94 -4.63 -6.94
N ARG A 713 -32.23 -3.34 -7.07
CA ARG A 713 -33.50 -2.81 -7.62
C ARG A 713 -33.69 -3.22 -9.08
N THR A 714 -32.64 -3.12 -9.88
CA THR A 714 -32.68 -3.49 -11.31
C THR A 714 -32.95 -4.98 -11.52
N HIS A 715 -32.57 -5.84 -10.56
CA HIS A 715 -32.74 -7.30 -10.68
C HIS A 715 -33.91 -7.84 -9.85
N GLY A 716 -34.86 -6.99 -9.46
CA GLY A 716 -36.15 -7.40 -8.91
C GLY A 716 -36.27 -7.33 -7.39
N ALA A 717 -35.36 -6.62 -6.69
CA ALA A 717 -35.61 -6.28 -5.31
C ALA A 717 -36.78 -5.26 -5.21
N LEU A 718 -37.71 -5.50 -4.29
CA LEU A 718 -38.80 -4.58 -3.98
C LEU A 718 -38.30 -3.35 -3.22
N GLY A 719 -37.24 -3.55 -2.41
CA GLY A 719 -36.57 -2.47 -1.71
C GLY A 719 -35.14 -2.85 -1.36
N ALA A 720 -34.28 -1.83 -1.35
CA ALA A 720 -32.84 -1.99 -1.05
C ALA A 720 -32.29 -0.74 -0.37
N LYS A 721 -31.46 -0.95 0.67
CA LYS A 721 -30.87 0.13 1.46
C LYS A 721 -29.59 -0.29 2.17
N LEU A 722 -28.77 0.68 2.57
CA LEU A 722 -27.66 0.42 3.49
C LEU A 722 -28.15 -0.14 4.84
N THR A 723 -27.32 -0.91 5.53
CA THR A 723 -27.58 -1.35 6.90
C THR A 723 -26.40 -1.06 7.82
N GLY A 724 -26.68 -0.58 9.01
CA GLY A 724 -25.66 -0.23 10.02
C GLY A 724 -25.15 1.19 9.92
N GLY A 725 -23.85 1.41 10.17
CA GLY A 725 -23.26 2.75 10.30
C GLY A 725 -23.02 3.52 9.01
N GLY A 726 -23.12 2.90 7.83
CA GLY A 726 -22.81 3.51 6.55
C GLY A 726 -21.32 3.79 6.33
N GLY A 727 -20.99 4.52 5.25
CA GLY A 727 -19.62 4.78 4.83
C GLY A 727 -18.90 3.56 4.24
N GLY A 728 -19.66 2.58 3.71
CA GLY A 728 -19.25 1.25 3.29
C GLY A 728 -19.99 0.17 4.08
N GLY A 729 -19.40 -1.02 4.23
CA GLY A 729 -19.97 -2.13 4.98
C GLY A 729 -20.97 -2.95 4.21
N ALA A 730 -22.23 -3.02 4.65
CA ALA A 730 -23.27 -3.86 4.07
C ALA A 730 -24.53 -3.08 3.66
N MET A 731 -25.23 -3.65 2.69
CA MET A 731 -26.60 -3.29 2.36
C MET A 731 -27.53 -4.48 2.49
N ILE A 732 -28.81 -4.23 2.58
CA ILE A 732 -29.87 -5.26 2.56
C ILE A 732 -30.89 -4.98 1.45
N ALA A 733 -31.40 -6.04 0.86
CA ALA A 733 -32.49 -5.97 -0.11
C ALA A 733 -33.55 -7.01 0.20
N VAL A 734 -34.83 -6.66 0.04
CA VAL A 734 -35.95 -7.58 0.11
C VAL A 734 -36.50 -7.84 -1.27
N ALA A 735 -36.84 -9.10 -1.56
CA ALA A 735 -37.43 -9.52 -2.85
C ALA A 735 -38.37 -10.71 -2.63
N GLU A 736 -39.24 -10.95 -3.60
CA GLU A 736 -40.04 -12.19 -3.60
C GLU A 736 -39.12 -13.42 -3.72
N ALA A 737 -39.62 -14.55 -3.27
CA ALA A 737 -38.85 -15.80 -3.18
C ALA A 737 -38.29 -16.29 -4.54
N ASP A 738 -38.99 -15.99 -5.64
CA ASP A 738 -38.57 -16.32 -7.01
C ASP A 738 -37.49 -15.36 -7.55
N LYS A 739 -37.35 -14.15 -6.98
CA LYS A 739 -36.38 -13.10 -7.38
C LYS A 739 -35.16 -13.00 -6.51
N ILE A 740 -35.20 -13.54 -5.31
CA ILE A 740 -34.10 -13.39 -4.33
C ILE A 740 -32.77 -13.93 -4.85
N GLN A 741 -32.78 -14.99 -5.65
CA GLN A 741 -31.59 -15.56 -6.27
C GLN A 741 -31.03 -14.70 -7.40
N ASP A 742 -31.90 -14.06 -8.18
CA ASP A 742 -31.52 -13.15 -9.26
C ASP A 742 -30.77 -11.95 -8.68
N VAL A 743 -31.33 -11.35 -7.61
CA VAL A 743 -30.71 -10.22 -6.89
C VAL A 743 -29.33 -10.58 -6.33
N ALA A 744 -29.23 -11.70 -5.61
CA ALA A 744 -27.96 -12.13 -5.02
C ALA A 744 -26.91 -12.49 -6.09
N SER A 745 -27.35 -13.09 -7.20
CA SER A 745 -26.46 -13.45 -8.31
C SER A 745 -25.96 -12.22 -9.06
N ALA A 746 -26.81 -11.21 -9.28
CA ALA A 746 -26.43 -9.96 -9.92
C ALA A 746 -25.34 -9.21 -9.12
N MET A 747 -25.46 -9.15 -7.80
CA MET A 747 -24.41 -8.57 -6.93
C MET A 747 -23.08 -9.33 -7.07
N ARG A 748 -23.12 -10.68 -7.14
CA ARG A 748 -21.91 -11.48 -7.32
C ARG A 748 -21.28 -11.29 -8.70
N VAL A 749 -22.12 -11.19 -9.73
CA VAL A 749 -21.65 -10.88 -11.09
C VAL A 749 -20.99 -9.50 -11.14
N ALA A 750 -21.49 -8.53 -10.38
CA ALA A 750 -20.87 -7.22 -10.24
C ALA A 750 -19.60 -7.21 -9.36
N GLY A 751 -19.19 -8.37 -8.80
CA GLY A 751 -17.97 -8.53 -8.01
C GLY A 751 -18.14 -8.32 -6.51
N TYR A 752 -19.38 -8.23 -6.03
CA TYR A 752 -19.68 -8.09 -4.60
C TYR A 752 -20.02 -9.44 -3.96
N ASN A 753 -19.65 -9.62 -2.71
CA ASN A 753 -20.10 -10.76 -1.94
C ASN A 753 -21.56 -10.56 -1.51
N SER A 754 -22.40 -11.58 -1.68
CA SER A 754 -23.80 -11.55 -1.27
C SER A 754 -24.23 -12.84 -0.59
N PHE A 755 -25.14 -12.73 0.37
CA PHE A 755 -25.72 -13.85 1.12
C PHE A 755 -27.23 -13.75 1.11
N ILE A 756 -27.91 -14.90 1.03
CA ILE A 756 -29.36 -14.96 1.16
C ILE A 756 -29.70 -15.44 2.56
N THR A 757 -30.60 -14.75 3.21
CA THR A 757 -31.12 -15.08 4.52
C THR A 757 -32.61 -14.72 4.61
N GLU A 758 -33.21 -14.88 5.75
CA GLU A 758 -34.59 -14.48 6.01
C GLU A 758 -34.76 -13.93 7.44
N ILE A 759 -35.67 -12.99 7.57
CA ILE A 759 -36.14 -12.48 8.87
C ILE A 759 -37.27 -13.38 9.33
N ARG A 760 -37.11 -14.02 10.48
CA ARG A 760 -38.11 -14.87 11.15
C ARG A 760 -38.32 -14.45 12.59
N SER A 761 -39.54 -14.60 13.12
CA SER A 761 -39.88 -14.43 14.55
C SER A 761 -39.44 -15.62 15.40
#